data_59c6649ba6b9b79674c6abf5f73a19a9
#
_entry.id   59c6649ba6b9b79674c6abf5f73a19a9
#
_cell.length_a   1.000
_cell.length_b   1.000
_cell.length_c   1.000
_cell.angle_alpha   90.00
_cell.angle_beta   90.00
_cell.angle_gamma   90.00
#
_symmetry.space_group_name_H-M   'P 1'
#
loop_
_entity.id
_entity.type
_entity.pdbx_description
1 polymer ?
#
loop_
_entity_poly.entity_id
_entity_poly.type
_entity_poly.pdbx_seq_one_letter_code
_entity_poly.pdbx_strand_id
1 'polypeptide(L)'
;MDYPEKMDYPEKMDYPEKMDYKSTLNLPDTPFPMRGDMAKREPQMLALWQAQQRYQKIRAAAKGRPKFILHDGPPYANGDIHIGHAVNKVLKDMIVKSKTLSGFDAPYVPGWDCHGLPIELQVEKKHGKAIAPARFRELCREYAAEQVESQKKDFIRLGVLGDWEHPYLTMNFKIEADTIRALGNIHAQGYLYQGKKPVNWCLDCQSALAEAEVEHEDKTSPAIDVGFEVADLEKLGKAFGVSLPGDVKVYAVIWTTTPWTLPANQAVSVHPEFDYQLIRTEKGYLLLGSELAAACLTRYALSGEVIASCKGSALELIALQHPFNDRLVPIICGAHVTAEAGTGLVHTAPAHGLDDYFVGQKYKLSNDSPVADDGKFIASTPLVGGLFVWKANDVVIEAIRASGHLLHLEKIQHSYPHCWRHKTPIIFRSTPQWFIGMEQNSQGKPGLREVANKAVADTEFFPSWGRARLEAMIKNRPDWCVSRQRNWGVPMPFFVHKETLQLHPRTAELLEAVAQRVEQHGIEAWFSLDAAELLGADAEHYRKNTDTLDVWFDSGTTHASVLRRREELSFPADLYLEGSDQHRGWFQSSLLTACAMEGRAPYKALLTHGFVVDGHGHKMSKSKGNVVAPQKIFDTLGADILRLWTASTDYSGEMTISDEILKRVVESYRRIRNTLRFLLANIADFDVKQHALPVGQWLEIDRYALLLVSNLQTAVLADYSRYEFHSVVQKLQAFCSEDLGGFYLDILKDRLYTTAPNSQGRRSAQNALYHITQSLTRLMAPIMSFTAEEVWSLQGPEQSSVFESLWYELPQLPAADTKLAQDWSTICAWRARVNKRLEDARAAGQIGSALAAEVDIYAAGADYDVLARLGDDLRFVMITSRAGVQRASTEAEQRIEVATSAHAKCERCWHYRADIGRNAQHATLCARCVSNLDGVNEGRRYA
;
A
#
# COMPACT_ATOMS: atom_id res chain seq x y z
N MET A 1 90.72 -48.91 10.06
CA MET A 1 89.59 -49.81 10.14
C MET A 1 88.61 -49.28 9.13
N ASP A 2 88.54 -49.99 7.97
CA ASP A 2 87.90 -49.59 6.79
C ASP A 2 86.39 -49.82 6.93
N TYR A 3 85.60 -48.89 6.42
CA TYR A 3 84.17 -49.07 6.17
C TYR A 3 83.95 -49.47 4.67
N PRO A 4 83.11 -50.50 4.42
CA PRO A 4 82.84 -50.93 3.06
C PRO A 4 81.93 -50.04 2.28
N GLU A 5 82.05 -50.15 0.96
CA GLU A 5 81.45 -49.44 -0.16
C GLU A 5 79.93 -49.36 -0.15
N LYS A 6 79.45 -48.26 -0.69
CA LYS A 6 78.03 -48.01 -0.98
C LYS A 6 77.46 -49.04 -2.01
N MET A 7 76.38 -49.73 -1.62
CA MET A 7 75.56 -50.46 -2.55
C MET A 7 74.79 -49.50 -3.46
N ASP A 8 74.89 -49.63 -4.76
CA ASP A 8 74.00 -49.00 -5.74
C ASP A 8 72.57 -49.52 -5.60
N TYR A 9 71.64 -48.62 -5.30
CA TYR A 9 70.22 -48.94 -5.47
C TYR A 9 69.82 -48.72 -6.91
N PRO A 10 68.99 -49.61 -7.50
CA PRO A 10 68.54 -49.47 -8.89
C PRO A 10 67.66 -48.18 -9.02
N GLU A 11 67.83 -47.51 -10.15
CA GLU A 11 67.08 -46.37 -10.59
C GLU A 11 65.57 -46.47 -10.28
N LYS A 12 64.96 -45.43 -9.74
CA LYS A 12 63.51 -45.31 -9.59
C LYS A 12 62.90 -45.60 -10.93
N MET A 13 62.10 -46.64 -11.02
CA MET A 13 61.17 -46.83 -12.12
C MET A 13 60.31 -45.56 -12.20
N ASP A 14 60.36 -44.86 -13.35
CA ASP A 14 59.40 -43.82 -13.71
C ASP A 14 58.02 -44.47 -13.82
N TYR A 15 57.22 -44.35 -12.75
CA TYR A 15 55.80 -44.58 -12.86
C TYR A 15 55.26 -43.42 -13.67
N PRO A 16 54.51 -43.64 -14.76
CA PRO A 16 53.86 -42.56 -15.52
C PRO A 16 53.03 -41.75 -14.52
N GLU A 17 53.20 -40.41 -14.50
CA GLU A 17 52.42 -39.52 -13.65
C GLU A 17 50.96 -39.89 -13.76
N LYS A 18 50.32 -40.24 -12.65
CA LYS A 18 48.89 -40.61 -12.61
C LYS A 18 48.08 -39.41 -13.12
N MET A 19 47.50 -39.58 -14.31
CA MET A 19 46.72 -38.48 -14.93
C MET A 19 45.64 -38.02 -13.96
N ASP A 20 45.63 -36.71 -13.65
CA ASP A 20 44.57 -36.09 -12.85
C ASP A 20 43.30 -35.90 -13.71
N TYR A 21 42.41 -36.86 -13.66
CA TYR A 21 41.12 -36.82 -14.41
C TYR A 21 40.19 -35.70 -13.95
N LYS A 22 40.41 -35.09 -12.78
CA LYS A 22 39.62 -33.97 -12.31
C LYS A 22 39.85 -32.72 -13.18
N SER A 23 41.06 -32.53 -13.70
CA SER A 23 41.39 -31.41 -14.60
C SER A 23 40.72 -31.54 -15.97
N THR A 24 40.22 -32.75 -16.33
CA THR A 24 39.50 -33.00 -17.59
C THR A 24 38.00 -32.75 -17.51
N LEU A 25 37.47 -32.41 -16.36
CA LEU A 25 36.02 -32.11 -16.19
C LEU A 25 35.73 -30.68 -16.62
N ASN A 26 34.54 -30.46 -17.22
CA ASN A 26 34.01 -29.15 -17.52
C ASN A 26 33.44 -28.55 -16.21
N LEU A 27 34.31 -28.11 -15.30
CA LEU A 27 33.86 -27.55 -14.03
C LEU A 27 33.25 -26.16 -14.24
N PRO A 28 32.10 -25.88 -13.60
CA PRO A 28 31.42 -24.60 -13.77
C PRO A 28 32.20 -23.49 -13.13
N ASP A 29 32.35 -22.35 -13.83
CA ASP A 29 32.94 -21.13 -13.31
C ASP A 29 32.13 -19.90 -13.74
N THR A 30 32.04 -18.90 -12.88
CA THR A 30 31.33 -17.65 -13.16
C THR A 30 31.80 -16.52 -12.27
N PRO A 31 31.91 -15.30 -12.79
CA PRO A 31 32.16 -14.11 -11.97
C PRO A 31 30.98 -13.74 -11.04
N PHE A 32 29.80 -14.35 -11.22
CA PHE A 32 28.66 -14.12 -10.33
C PHE A 32 28.92 -14.68 -8.93
N PRO A 33 29.09 -13.82 -7.88
CA PRO A 33 29.54 -14.26 -6.58
C PRO A 33 28.51 -15.12 -5.84
N MET A 34 28.98 -16.10 -5.08
CA MET A 34 28.12 -16.97 -4.27
C MET A 34 27.39 -16.17 -3.17
N ARG A 35 28.10 -15.25 -2.50
CA ARG A 35 27.51 -14.34 -1.50
C ARG A 35 27.02 -13.09 -2.19
N GLY A 36 25.77 -12.70 -1.93
CA GLY A 36 25.17 -11.50 -2.51
C GLY A 36 25.84 -10.22 -2.01
N ASP A 37 26.08 -10.12 -0.71
CA ASP A 37 26.58 -8.92 -0.01
C ASP A 37 25.85 -7.65 -0.48
N MET A 38 24.53 -7.77 -0.69
CA MET A 38 23.71 -6.77 -1.41
C MET A 38 23.72 -5.41 -0.71
N ALA A 39 23.73 -5.40 0.61
CA ALA A 39 23.81 -4.15 1.39
C ALA A 39 25.00 -3.27 0.98
N LYS A 40 26.15 -3.88 0.62
CA LYS A 40 27.36 -3.16 0.20
C LYS A 40 27.42 -2.92 -1.31
N ARG A 41 26.86 -3.82 -2.10
CA ARG A 41 26.98 -3.79 -3.57
C ARG A 41 25.91 -2.95 -4.25
N GLU A 42 24.68 -2.95 -3.73
CA GLU A 42 23.57 -2.17 -4.28
C GLU A 42 23.88 -0.66 -4.38
N PRO A 43 24.51 0.00 -3.37
CA PRO A 43 24.92 1.40 -3.53
C PRO A 43 25.87 1.65 -4.69
N GLN A 44 26.79 0.72 -4.95
CA GLN A 44 27.74 0.82 -6.08
C GLN A 44 26.99 0.64 -7.41
N MET A 45 26.00 -0.28 -7.45
CA MET A 45 25.16 -0.48 -8.64
C MET A 45 24.31 0.76 -8.93
N LEU A 46 23.73 1.39 -7.89
CA LEU A 46 22.96 2.63 -8.05
C LEU A 46 23.82 3.78 -8.58
N ALA A 47 25.03 3.95 -8.08
CA ALA A 47 25.95 4.95 -8.60
C ALA A 47 26.29 4.71 -10.08
N LEU A 48 26.50 3.44 -10.47
CA LEU A 48 26.72 3.05 -11.86
C LEU A 48 25.47 3.33 -12.73
N TRP A 49 24.27 2.98 -12.25
CA TRP A 49 23.01 3.23 -12.97
C TRP A 49 22.78 4.71 -13.22
N GLN A 50 23.08 5.55 -12.22
CA GLN A 50 23.01 7.00 -12.34
C GLN A 50 24.02 7.53 -13.35
N ALA A 51 25.29 7.12 -13.26
CA ALA A 51 26.33 7.51 -14.21
C ALA A 51 26.02 7.10 -15.65
N GLN A 52 25.36 5.96 -15.84
CA GLN A 52 24.91 5.46 -17.14
C GLN A 52 23.59 6.05 -17.61
N GLN A 53 22.93 6.90 -16.83
CA GLN A 53 21.59 7.45 -17.11
C GLN A 53 20.57 6.36 -17.47
N ARG A 54 20.51 5.30 -16.66
CA ARG A 54 19.70 4.11 -16.98
C ARG A 54 18.21 4.40 -17.12
N TYR A 55 17.65 5.26 -16.27
CA TYR A 55 16.23 5.62 -16.41
C TYR A 55 15.94 6.25 -17.76
N GLN A 56 16.80 7.19 -18.19
CA GLN A 56 16.65 7.87 -19.49
C GLN A 56 16.78 6.89 -20.67
N LYS A 57 17.70 5.90 -20.59
CA LYS A 57 17.84 4.86 -21.61
C LYS A 57 16.59 3.97 -21.69
N ILE A 58 16.05 3.56 -20.54
CA ILE A 58 14.81 2.77 -20.46
C ILE A 58 13.66 3.57 -21.10
N ARG A 59 13.55 4.87 -20.79
CA ARG A 59 12.55 5.75 -21.38
C ARG A 59 12.71 5.87 -22.91
N ALA A 60 13.94 6.02 -23.37
CA ALA A 60 14.25 6.08 -24.81
C ALA A 60 13.87 4.77 -25.52
N ALA A 61 14.17 3.61 -24.92
CA ALA A 61 13.82 2.29 -25.44
C ALA A 61 12.29 2.06 -25.50
N ALA A 62 11.54 2.69 -24.59
CA ALA A 62 10.08 2.58 -24.52
C ALA A 62 9.34 3.62 -25.42
N LYS A 63 10.04 4.57 -26.01
CA LYS A 63 9.44 5.65 -26.82
C LYS A 63 8.58 5.09 -27.96
N GLY A 64 7.37 5.60 -28.07
CA GLY A 64 6.40 5.20 -29.12
C GLY A 64 5.56 3.98 -28.77
N ARG A 65 5.79 3.34 -27.65
CA ARG A 65 4.92 2.27 -27.12
C ARG A 65 3.64 2.87 -26.52
N PRO A 66 2.56 2.08 -26.34
CA PRO A 66 1.37 2.52 -25.61
C PRO A 66 1.75 2.97 -24.19
N LYS A 67 1.19 4.10 -23.72
CA LYS A 67 1.44 4.58 -22.36
C LYS A 67 0.72 3.75 -21.32
N PHE A 68 1.38 3.52 -20.18
CA PHE A 68 0.78 3.09 -18.93
C PHE A 68 1.20 4.06 -17.84
N ILE A 69 0.25 4.81 -17.31
CA ILE A 69 0.51 5.85 -16.33
C ILE A 69 0.07 5.38 -14.94
N LEU A 70 1.05 5.12 -14.08
CA LEU A 70 0.86 5.02 -12.65
C LEU A 70 1.21 6.38 -12.05
N HIS A 71 0.18 7.13 -11.59
CA HIS A 71 0.41 8.42 -10.95
C HIS A 71 0.83 8.22 -9.49
N ASP A 72 1.90 8.87 -9.09
CA ASP A 72 2.40 8.80 -7.72
C ASP A 72 1.57 9.68 -6.79
N GLY A 73 0.94 9.11 -5.77
CA GLY A 73 0.39 9.86 -4.65
C GLY A 73 1.55 10.46 -3.85
N PRO A 74 1.56 11.79 -3.64
CA PRO A 74 2.71 12.44 -3.06
C PRO A 74 2.84 12.14 -1.57
N PRO A 75 3.91 11.47 -1.10
CA PRO A 75 4.18 11.37 0.32
C PRO A 75 4.42 12.76 0.91
N TYR A 76 4.15 12.89 2.20
CA TYR A 76 4.30 14.14 2.90
C TYR A 76 5.80 14.46 3.15
N ALA A 77 6.22 15.69 2.84
CA ALA A 77 7.60 16.14 2.99
C ALA A 77 7.94 16.45 4.46
N ASN A 78 7.85 15.45 5.34
CA ASN A 78 8.08 15.61 6.77
C ASN A 78 8.55 14.30 7.44
N GLY A 79 9.81 14.27 7.88
CA GLY A 79 10.42 13.14 8.57
C GLY A 79 10.93 12.03 7.65
N ASP A 80 11.58 11.04 8.25
CA ASP A 80 12.13 9.90 7.54
C ASP A 80 11.03 8.99 6.99
N ILE A 81 11.35 8.24 5.94
CA ILE A 81 10.45 7.23 5.43
C ILE A 81 10.28 6.10 6.45
N HIS A 82 9.08 5.54 6.55
CA HIS A 82 8.78 4.34 7.32
C HIS A 82 8.52 3.14 6.41
N ILE A 83 8.36 1.97 7.01
CA ILE A 83 8.19 0.71 6.26
C ILE A 83 6.98 0.74 5.32
N GLY A 84 5.89 1.43 5.67
CA GLY A 84 4.72 1.61 4.80
C GLY A 84 5.06 2.40 3.52
N HIS A 85 5.89 3.45 3.61
CA HIS A 85 6.39 4.17 2.44
C HIS A 85 7.24 3.25 1.55
N ALA A 86 8.09 2.41 2.15
CA ALA A 86 8.91 1.46 1.40
C ALA A 86 8.06 0.44 0.65
N VAL A 87 7.05 -0.16 1.29
CA VAL A 87 6.08 -1.06 0.65
C VAL A 87 5.39 -0.37 -0.53
N ASN A 88 4.85 0.82 -0.31
CA ASN A 88 4.14 1.60 -1.31
C ASN A 88 5.00 1.84 -2.57
N LYS A 89 6.21 2.38 -2.39
CA LYS A 89 7.12 2.68 -3.50
C LYS A 89 7.63 1.42 -4.19
N VAL A 90 7.89 0.34 -3.46
CA VAL A 90 8.31 -0.95 -4.03
C VAL A 90 7.19 -1.56 -4.89
N LEU A 91 5.95 -1.56 -4.43
CA LEU A 91 4.80 -2.05 -5.22
C LEU A 91 4.61 -1.24 -6.50
N LYS A 92 4.68 0.09 -6.43
CA LYS A 92 4.63 0.97 -7.60
C LYS A 92 5.73 0.65 -8.61
N ASP A 93 6.95 0.50 -8.14
CA ASP A 93 8.12 0.19 -8.96
C ASP A 93 7.99 -1.19 -9.63
N MET A 94 7.50 -2.21 -8.93
CA MET A 94 7.23 -3.53 -9.50
C MET A 94 6.23 -3.45 -10.66
N ILE A 95 5.17 -2.66 -10.50
CA ILE A 95 4.17 -2.46 -11.55
C ILE A 95 4.77 -1.74 -12.74
N VAL A 96 5.44 -0.61 -12.54
CA VAL A 96 6.08 0.17 -13.61
C VAL A 96 7.08 -0.69 -14.39
N LYS A 97 7.92 -1.46 -13.70
CA LYS A 97 8.90 -2.37 -14.29
C LYS A 97 8.24 -3.51 -15.07
N SER A 98 7.21 -4.14 -14.51
CA SER A 98 6.49 -5.22 -15.20
C SER A 98 5.77 -4.71 -16.45
N LYS A 99 5.15 -3.53 -16.38
CA LYS A 99 4.52 -2.89 -17.55
C LYS A 99 5.54 -2.49 -18.62
N THR A 100 6.72 -2.01 -18.21
CA THR A 100 7.83 -1.72 -19.14
C THR A 100 8.27 -2.97 -19.90
N LEU A 101 8.47 -4.08 -19.20
CA LEU A 101 8.80 -5.39 -19.83
C LEU A 101 7.64 -5.93 -20.67
N SER A 102 6.38 -5.56 -20.36
CA SER A 102 5.19 -5.91 -21.15
C SER A 102 5.01 -5.08 -22.42
N GLY A 103 5.93 -4.16 -22.73
CA GLY A 103 5.89 -3.34 -23.95
C GLY A 103 5.16 -2.03 -23.82
N PHE A 104 4.92 -1.54 -22.61
CA PHE A 104 4.38 -0.21 -22.38
C PHE A 104 5.47 0.85 -22.23
N ASP A 105 5.11 2.08 -22.53
CA ASP A 105 5.81 3.28 -22.12
C ASP A 105 5.26 3.70 -20.75
N ALA A 106 5.96 3.31 -19.67
CA ALA A 106 5.53 3.49 -18.29
C ALA A 106 6.44 4.48 -17.54
N PRO A 107 6.28 5.81 -17.75
CA PRO A 107 7.03 6.82 -17.00
C PRO A 107 6.59 6.81 -15.53
N TYR A 108 7.55 7.03 -14.65
CA TYR A 108 7.27 7.24 -13.23
C TYR A 108 7.85 8.58 -12.78
N VAL A 109 6.95 9.50 -12.44
CA VAL A 109 7.29 10.84 -11.93
C VAL A 109 6.94 10.85 -10.45
N PRO A 110 7.95 10.80 -9.55
CA PRO A 110 7.70 10.87 -8.11
C PRO A 110 7.24 12.26 -7.71
N GLY A 111 6.44 12.34 -6.63
CA GLY A 111 5.94 13.60 -6.12
C GLY A 111 6.01 13.72 -4.60
N TRP A 112 5.88 14.97 -4.09
CA TRP A 112 5.78 15.25 -2.67
C TRP A 112 4.73 16.30 -2.38
N ASP A 113 4.03 16.09 -1.25
CA ASP A 113 3.13 17.07 -0.65
C ASP A 113 3.90 17.91 0.36
N CYS A 114 3.94 19.24 0.13
CA CYS A 114 4.89 20.14 0.76
C CYS A 114 4.25 21.25 1.61
N HIS A 115 2.91 21.31 1.75
CA HIS A 115 2.21 22.34 2.51
C HIS A 115 1.59 21.82 3.80
N GLY A 116 1.13 22.71 4.65
CA GLY A 116 0.24 22.46 5.78
C GLY A 116 0.91 22.31 7.14
N LEU A 117 0.07 22.02 8.12
CA LEU A 117 0.36 22.03 9.54
C LEU A 117 1.59 21.21 9.99
N PRO A 118 1.86 19.98 9.49
CA PRO A 118 3.00 19.22 9.98
C PRO A 118 4.34 19.90 9.78
N ILE A 119 4.48 20.64 8.68
CA ILE A 119 5.69 21.41 8.36
C ILE A 119 5.75 22.65 9.23
N GLU A 120 4.64 23.41 9.35
CA GLU A 120 4.54 24.56 10.23
C GLU A 120 4.99 24.24 11.67
N LEU A 121 4.50 23.12 12.23
CA LEU A 121 4.86 22.69 13.59
C LEU A 121 6.34 22.39 13.76
N GLN A 122 7.03 21.85 12.74
CA GLN A 122 8.46 21.62 12.84
C GLN A 122 9.25 22.90 12.78
N VAL A 123 8.83 23.86 11.94
CA VAL A 123 9.42 25.19 11.87
C VAL A 123 9.22 25.95 13.18
N GLU A 124 8.01 25.90 13.75
CA GLU A 124 7.72 26.51 15.06
C GLU A 124 8.57 25.90 16.19
N LYS A 125 8.75 24.58 16.21
CA LYS A 125 9.60 23.91 17.19
C LYS A 125 11.05 24.32 17.08
N LYS A 126 11.55 24.51 15.85
CA LYS A 126 12.95 24.84 15.57
C LYS A 126 13.25 26.32 15.79
N HIS A 127 12.32 27.21 15.45
CA HIS A 127 12.55 28.66 15.37
C HIS A 127 11.66 29.50 16.32
N GLY A 128 10.70 28.86 17.02
CA GLY A 128 9.72 29.56 17.86
C GLY A 128 8.51 30.08 17.08
N LYS A 129 7.54 30.67 17.77
CA LYS A 129 6.27 31.14 17.18
C LYS A 129 6.28 32.58 16.71
N ALA A 130 7.23 33.38 17.19
CA ALA A 130 7.30 34.84 16.93
C ALA A 130 8.14 35.13 15.68
N ILE A 131 7.66 34.68 14.51
CA ILE A 131 8.33 34.87 13.22
C ILE A 131 7.42 35.67 12.30
N ALA A 132 8.01 36.62 11.54
CA ALA A 132 7.25 37.34 10.52
C ALA A 132 6.65 36.39 9.48
N PRO A 133 5.37 36.53 9.06
CA PRO A 133 4.68 35.54 8.21
C PRO A 133 5.42 35.18 6.91
N ALA A 134 6.01 36.17 6.23
CA ALA A 134 6.80 35.92 5.00
C ALA A 134 8.03 35.03 5.28
N ARG A 135 8.80 35.34 6.35
CA ARG A 135 9.96 34.52 6.72
C ARG A 135 9.55 33.14 7.22
N PHE A 136 8.39 33.02 7.87
CA PHE A 136 7.86 31.75 8.28
C PHE A 136 7.55 30.83 7.08
N ARG A 137 6.90 31.37 6.02
CA ARG A 137 6.65 30.63 4.77
C ARG A 137 7.94 30.22 4.06
N GLU A 138 8.94 31.09 4.05
CA GLU A 138 10.26 30.77 3.50
C GLU A 138 10.91 29.61 4.26
N LEU A 139 10.91 29.63 5.59
CA LEU A 139 11.44 28.55 6.44
C LEU A 139 10.67 27.22 6.24
N CYS A 140 9.37 27.28 6.03
CA CYS A 140 8.57 26.09 5.72
C CYS A 140 8.96 25.45 4.37
N ARG A 141 9.21 26.29 3.35
CA ARG A 141 9.67 25.86 2.03
C ARG A 141 11.07 25.25 2.11
N GLU A 142 11.98 25.89 2.82
CA GLU A 142 13.34 25.37 3.07
C GLU A 142 13.27 24.00 3.76
N TYR A 143 12.51 23.89 4.85
CA TYR A 143 12.34 22.63 5.59
C TYR A 143 11.77 21.52 4.70
N ALA A 144 10.69 21.80 3.95
CA ALA A 144 10.09 20.82 3.04
C ALA A 144 11.09 20.33 1.99
N ALA A 145 11.89 21.22 1.41
CA ALA A 145 12.93 20.87 0.44
C ALA A 145 14.01 19.95 1.05
N GLU A 146 14.44 20.20 2.29
CA GLU A 146 15.38 19.32 3.01
C GLU A 146 14.79 17.91 3.19
N GLN A 147 13.51 17.82 3.57
CA GLN A 147 12.84 16.53 3.76
C GLN A 147 12.65 15.76 2.45
N VAL A 148 12.31 16.45 1.36
CA VAL A 148 12.24 15.85 0.01
C VAL A 148 13.57 15.20 -0.36
N GLU A 149 14.68 15.89 -0.20
CA GLU A 149 16.01 15.35 -0.54
C GLU A 149 16.40 14.17 0.35
N SER A 150 16.02 14.17 1.62
CA SER A 150 16.25 13.04 2.54
C SER A 150 15.47 11.80 2.10
N GLN A 151 14.16 11.95 1.91
CA GLN A 151 13.28 10.83 1.51
C GLN A 151 13.61 10.29 0.11
N LYS A 152 13.96 11.17 -0.82
CA LYS A 152 14.39 10.82 -2.18
C LYS A 152 15.59 9.86 -2.19
N LYS A 153 16.60 10.12 -1.34
CA LYS A 153 17.77 9.23 -1.19
C LYS A 153 17.34 7.81 -0.78
N ASP A 154 16.43 7.72 0.18
CA ASP A 154 15.95 6.43 0.67
C ASP A 154 15.12 5.69 -0.40
N PHE A 155 14.28 6.39 -1.16
CA PHE A 155 13.51 5.78 -2.26
C PHE A 155 14.41 5.30 -3.41
N ILE A 156 15.45 6.07 -3.75
CA ILE A 156 16.47 5.62 -4.71
C ILE A 156 17.21 4.39 -4.16
N ARG A 157 17.54 4.37 -2.86
CA ARG A 157 18.20 3.23 -2.22
C ARG A 157 17.39 1.94 -2.28
N LEU A 158 16.06 2.02 -2.32
CA LEU A 158 15.16 0.88 -2.55
C LEU A 158 15.22 0.33 -3.99
N GLY A 159 15.93 0.96 -4.90
CA GLY A 159 15.99 0.57 -6.31
C GLY A 159 14.78 1.00 -7.13
N VAL A 160 14.04 1.98 -6.67
CA VAL A 160 12.88 2.54 -7.40
C VAL A 160 13.37 3.37 -8.57
N LEU A 161 12.97 3.00 -9.79
CA LEU A 161 13.28 3.75 -11.01
C LEU A 161 12.23 4.84 -11.24
N GLY A 162 12.71 6.06 -11.53
CA GLY A 162 11.84 7.21 -11.78
C GLY A 162 12.62 8.44 -12.21
N ASP A 163 11.90 9.49 -12.59
CA ASP A 163 12.46 10.81 -12.88
C ASP A 163 12.76 11.57 -11.57
N TRP A 164 13.80 11.15 -10.88
CA TRP A 164 14.24 11.75 -9.61
C TRP A 164 14.87 13.14 -9.77
N GLU A 165 15.22 13.52 -10.98
CA GLU A 165 15.77 14.85 -11.29
C GLU A 165 14.66 15.89 -11.43
N HIS A 166 13.48 15.49 -11.88
CA HIS A 166 12.34 16.38 -12.13
C HIS A 166 11.07 15.90 -11.41
N PRO A 167 11.11 15.69 -10.09
CA PRO A 167 9.90 15.32 -9.34
C PRO A 167 8.88 16.46 -9.39
N TYR A 168 7.64 16.16 -9.06
CA TYR A 168 6.69 17.22 -8.79
C TYR A 168 6.59 17.49 -7.28
N LEU A 169 6.60 18.78 -6.92
CA LEU A 169 6.42 19.23 -5.54
C LEU A 169 5.20 20.13 -5.51
N THR A 170 4.26 19.90 -4.61
CA THR A 170 3.05 20.76 -4.52
C THR A 170 3.40 22.23 -4.26
N MET A 171 4.59 22.49 -3.68
CA MET A 171 5.14 23.84 -3.48
C MET A 171 5.89 24.43 -4.68
N ASN A 172 5.94 23.75 -5.84
CA ASN A 172 6.48 24.37 -7.07
C ASN A 172 5.55 25.48 -7.52
N PHE A 173 6.08 26.65 -7.84
CA PHE A 173 5.30 27.85 -8.17
C PHE A 173 4.24 27.60 -9.27
N LYS A 174 4.62 26.80 -10.26
CA LYS A 174 3.69 26.42 -11.33
C LYS A 174 2.54 25.55 -10.84
N ILE A 175 2.81 24.63 -9.89
CA ILE A 175 1.79 23.76 -9.30
C ILE A 175 0.92 24.57 -8.33
N GLU A 176 1.50 25.48 -7.54
CA GLU A 176 0.73 26.43 -6.70
C GLU A 176 -0.24 27.25 -7.55
N ALA A 177 0.21 27.76 -8.70
CA ALA A 177 -0.62 28.50 -9.64
C ALA A 177 -1.72 27.62 -10.26
N ASP A 178 -1.41 26.40 -10.67
CA ASP A 178 -2.38 25.47 -11.23
C ASP A 178 -3.41 24.99 -10.19
N THR A 179 -3.04 24.91 -8.92
CA THR A 179 -3.96 24.65 -7.81
C THR A 179 -4.97 25.80 -7.66
N ILE A 180 -4.53 27.07 -7.80
CA ILE A 180 -5.43 28.22 -7.83
C ILE A 180 -6.37 28.17 -9.06
N ARG A 181 -5.86 27.80 -10.23
CA ARG A 181 -6.67 27.60 -11.44
C ARG A 181 -7.71 26.50 -11.26
N ALA A 182 -7.35 25.37 -10.59
CA ALA A 182 -8.28 24.30 -10.28
C ALA A 182 -9.40 24.78 -9.36
N LEU A 183 -9.08 25.56 -8.32
CA LEU A 183 -10.08 26.20 -7.46
C LEU A 183 -11.03 27.09 -8.27
N GLY A 184 -10.49 27.91 -9.18
CA GLY A 184 -11.26 28.75 -10.08
C GLY A 184 -12.19 27.95 -11.00
N ASN A 185 -11.72 26.81 -11.52
CA ASN A 185 -12.54 25.92 -12.33
C ASN A 185 -13.71 25.34 -11.52
N ILE A 186 -13.45 24.80 -10.31
CA ILE A 186 -14.50 24.26 -9.44
C ILE A 186 -15.53 25.32 -9.07
N HIS A 187 -15.09 26.55 -8.82
CA HIS A 187 -15.98 27.69 -8.63
C HIS A 187 -16.84 27.97 -9.87
N ALA A 188 -16.23 28.04 -11.05
CA ALA A 188 -16.92 28.25 -12.31
C ALA A 188 -17.90 27.11 -12.67
N GLN A 189 -17.68 25.89 -12.18
CA GLN A 189 -18.60 24.75 -12.30
C GLN A 189 -19.77 24.81 -11.29
N GLY A 190 -19.74 25.73 -10.32
CA GLY A 190 -20.82 25.97 -9.35
C GLY A 190 -20.81 25.09 -8.12
N TYR A 191 -19.74 24.36 -7.84
CA TYR A 191 -19.64 23.49 -6.66
C TYR A 191 -19.03 24.18 -5.44
N LEU A 192 -18.34 25.32 -5.59
CA LEU A 192 -17.73 26.06 -4.49
C LEU A 192 -18.68 27.14 -3.96
N TYR A 193 -18.86 27.19 -2.64
CA TYR A 193 -19.67 28.20 -1.97
C TYR A 193 -19.10 28.60 -0.62
N GLN A 194 -19.46 29.79 -0.12
CA GLN A 194 -19.18 30.23 1.23
C GLN A 194 -20.39 29.96 2.13
N GLY A 195 -20.18 29.43 3.32
CA GLY A 195 -21.23 29.14 4.29
C GLY A 195 -20.75 29.30 5.73
N LYS A 196 -21.69 29.64 6.61
CA LYS A 196 -21.45 29.65 8.05
C LYS A 196 -22.16 28.46 8.66
N LYS A 197 -21.38 27.42 9.03
CA LYS A 197 -21.91 26.19 9.65
C LYS A 197 -20.85 25.56 10.56
N PRO A 198 -21.25 24.65 11.47
CA PRO A 198 -20.30 23.93 12.31
C PRO A 198 -19.30 23.13 11.49
N VAL A 199 -18.03 23.29 11.79
CA VAL A 199 -16.91 22.53 11.25
C VAL A 199 -16.10 21.92 12.38
N ASN A 200 -15.36 20.87 12.11
CA ASN A 200 -14.32 20.38 13.02
C ASN A 200 -13.30 21.50 13.24
N TRP A 201 -13.09 21.89 14.48
CA TRP A 201 -12.23 23.01 14.85
C TRP A 201 -11.20 22.58 15.89
N CYS A 202 -9.94 22.73 15.55
CA CYS A 202 -8.84 22.47 16.47
C CYS A 202 -8.48 23.75 17.22
N LEU A 203 -8.56 23.71 18.55
CA LEU A 203 -8.29 24.85 19.41
C LEU A 203 -6.81 25.25 19.47
N ASP A 204 -5.92 24.29 19.32
CA ASP A 204 -4.46 24.51 19.28
C ASP A 204 -4.02 25.08 17.92
N CYS A 205 -4.62 24.58 16.85
CA CYS A 205 -4.38 25.09 15.50
C CYS A 205 -5.07 26.41 15.23
N GLN A 206 -6.18 26.70 15.90
CA GLN A 206 -7.10 27.78 15.58
C GLN A 206 -7.57 27.77 14.12
N SER A 207 -7.91 26.58 13.63
CA SER A 207 -8.26 26.35 12.22
C SER A 207 -9.26 25.21 12.08
N ALA A 208 -10.04 25.29 10.99
CA ALA A 208 -10.88 24.18 10.54
C ALA A 208 -10.06 22.95 10.17
N LEU A 209 -10.66 21.76 10.35
CA LEU A 209 -10.12 20.46 9.95
C LEU A 209 -11.08 19.76 8.99
N ALA A 210 -10.53 19.06 7.99
CA ALA A 210 -11.28 18.11 7.19
C ALA A 210 -11.52 16.80 7.96
N GLU A 211 -12.45 15.97 7.47
CA GLU A 211 -12.72 14.64 8.05
C GLU A 211 -11.45 13.75 8.13
N ALA A 212 -10.60 13.80 7.12
CA ALA A 212 -9.33 13.05 7.08
C ALA A 212 -8.29 13.55 8.11
N GLU A 213 -8.50 14.70 8.71
CA GLU A 213 -7.62 15.30 9.72
C GLU A 213 -8.10 15.06 11.15
N VAL A 214 -9.17 14.26 11.32
CA VAL A 214 -9.76 13.92 12.61
C VAL A 214 -9.50 12.45 12.93
N GLU A 215 -8.96 12.20 14.12
CA GLU A 215 -8.79 10.86 14.69
C GLU A 215 -9.69 10.71 15.90
N HIS A 216 -10.02 9.48 16.28
CA HIS A 216 -10.84 9.21 17.45
C HIS A 216 -9.99 8.53 18.52
N GLU A 217 -10.00 9.10 19.72
CA GLU A 217 -9.31 8.56 20.90
C GLU A 217 -10.27 8.51 22.08
N ASP A 218 -10.00 7.64 23.04
CA ASP A 218 -10.81 7.55 24.25
C ASP A 218 -10.61 8.77 25.13
N LYS A 219 -11.73 9.39 25.54
CA LYS A 219 -11.77 10.55 26.43
C LYS A 219 -12.74 10.31 27.55
N THR A 220 -12.37 10.67 28.76
CA THR A 220 -13.29 10.74 29.89
C THR A 220 -13.96 12.11 29.92
N SER A 221 -15.29 12.11 29.83
CA SER A 221 -16.11 13.33 29.85
C SER A 221 -17.17 13.30 30.97
N PRO A 222 -17.58 14.44 31.51
CA PRO A 222 -18.75 14.49 32.36
C PRO A 222 -20.00 14.27 31.51
N ALA A 223 -20.87 13.35 31.91
CA ALA A 223 -22.19 13.14 31.37
C ALA A 223 -23.24 13.65 32.40
N ILE A 224 -24.12 14.52 31.93
CA ILE A 224 -25.14 15.12 32.79
C ILE A 224 -26.54 14.97 32.20
N ASP A 225 -27.53 14.79 33.11
CA ASP A 225 -28.96 14.87 32.83
C ASP A 225 -29.50 16.17 33.40
N VAL A 226 -30.10 16.98 32.54
CA VAL A 226 -30.52 18.34 32.87
C VAL A 226 -32.02 18.56 32.58
N GLY A 227 -32.77 19.02 33.54
CA GLY A 227 -34.18 19.37 33.40
C GLY A 227 -34.37 20.82 32.90
N PHE A 228 -35.02 20.99 31.76
CA PHE A 228 -35.52 22.27 31.25
C PHE A 228 -36.96 22.44 31.75
N GLU A 229 -37.24 23.44 32.58
CA GLU A 229 -38.59 23.66 33.11
C GLU A 229 -39.55 24.08 31.99
N VAL A 230 -40.71 23.43 31.91
CA VAL A 230 -41.73 23.73 30.90
C VAL A 230 -42.42 25.04 31.31
N ALA A 231 -42.35 26.07 30.47
CA ALA A 231 -42.95 27.36 30.71
C ALA A 231 -44.45 27.41 30.30
N ASP A 232 -44.86 26.58 29.33
CA ASP A 232 -46.22 26.54 28.79
C ASP A 232 -46.93 25.24 29.21
N LEU A 233 -47.39 25.20 30.47
CA LEU A 233 -48.09 24.04 31.04
C LEU A 233 -49.44 23.80 30.39
N GLU A 234 -50.13 24.82 29.89
CA GLU A 234 -51.42 24.67 29.20
C GLU A 234 -51.24 23.90 27.88
N LYS A 235 -50.26 24.29 27.07
CA LYS A 235 -49.93 23.64 25.81
C LYS A 235 -49.46 22.21 26.04
N LEU A 236 -48.64 21.99 27.08
CA LEU A 236 -48.18 20.66 27.47
C LEU A 236 -49.36 19.76 27.86
N GLY A 237 -50.29 20.28 28.73
CA GLY A 237 -51.47 19.54 29.14
C GLY A 237 -52.36 19.13 27.97
N LYS A 238 -52.55 20.02 26.99
CA LYS A 238 -53.24 19.74 25.72
C LYS A 238 -52.53 18.62 24.92
N ALA A 239 -51.22 18.62 24.82
CA ALA A 239 -50.43 17.61 24.11
C ALA A 239 -50.59 16.23 24.73
N PHE A 240 -50.66 16.13 26.04
CA PHE A 240 -50.85 14.88 26.77
C PHE A 240 -52.33 14.52 27.06
N GLY A 241 -53.28 15.40 26.75
CA GLY A 241 -54.69 15.19 27.05
C GLY A 241 -55.02 15.21 28.55
N VAL A 242 -54.20 15.90 29.34
CA VAL A 242 -54.36 15.98 30.82
C VAL A 242 -54.45 17.44 31.30
N SER A 243 -55.16 17.64 32.43
CA SER A 243 -55.13 18.93 33.12
C SER A 243 -54.01 18.96 34.18
N LEU A 244 -53.07 19.87 34.06
CA LEU A 244 -51.98 20.03 35.01
C LEU A 244 -52.30 21.14 35.98
N PRO A 245 -52.03 20.98 37.32
CA PRO A 245 -52.13 22.07 38.27
C PRO A 245 -51.17 23.23 37.92
N GLY A 246 -51.58 24.48 38.12
CA GLY A 246 -50.82 25.63 37.71
C GLY A 246 -49.50 25.87 38.46
N ASP A 247 -49.30 25.18 39.57
CA ASP A 247 -48.14 25.30 40.46
C ASP A 247 -47.14 24.13 40.32
N VAL A 248 -47.41 23.18 39.39
CA VAL A 248 -46.49 22.04 39.20
C VAL A 248 -45.28 22.41 38.34
N LYS A 249 -44.16 21.83 38.68
CA LYS A 249 -42.94 21.88 37.87
C LYS A 249 -42.85 20.67 36.97
N VAL A 250 -42.66 20.89 35.68
CA VAL A 250 -42.45 19.88 34.70
C VAL A 250 -41.10 20.13 34.05
N TYR A 251 -40.28 19.09 33.96
CA TYR A 251 -38.95 19.17 33.38
C TYR A 251 -38.81 18.29 32.12
N ALA A 252 -38.51 18.90 31.00
CA ALA A 252 -38.04 18.22 29.81
C ALA A 252 -36.56 17.87 30.03
N VAL A 253 -36.25 16.57 30.16
CA VAL A 253 -34.90 16.16 30.58
C VAL A 253 -34.05 15.80 29.36
N ILE A 254 -32.90 16.45 29.24
CA ILE A 254 -31.86 16.16 28.22
C ILE A 254 -30.67 15.49 28.87
N TRP A 255 -29.90 14.76 28.03
CA TRP A 255 -28.61 14.20 28.39
C TRP A 255 -27.52 14.75 27.48
N THR A 256 -26.34 15.08 28.05
CA THR A 256 -25.21 15.56 27.28
C THR A 256 -23.88 15.19 27.92
N THR A 257 -22.87 14.93 27.08
CA THR A 257 -21.46 14.77 27.49
C THR A 257 -20.61 16.02 27.29
N THR A 258 -21.23 17.09 26.81
CA THR A 258 -20.58 18.39 26.54
C THR A 258 -21.29 19.53 27.23
N PRO A 259 -21.26 19.60 28.58
CA PRO A 259 -21.96 20.68 29.32
C PRO A 259 -21.60 22.08 28.85
N TRP A 260 -20.38 22.30 28.36
CA TRP A 260 -19.90 23.56 27.82
C TRP A 260 -20.70 24.08 26.61
N THR A 261 -21.54 23.23 25.96
CA THR A 261 -22.36 23.65 24.80
C THR A 261 -23.72 24.25 25.25
N LEU A 262 -24.12 24.03 26.51
CA LEU A 262 -25.42 24.53 27.03
C LEU A 262 -25.56 26.06 27.00
N PRO A 263 -24.52 26.88 27.22
CA PRO A 263 -24.64 28.33 27.00
C PRO A 263 -25.11 28.72 25.59
N ALA A 264 -24.82 27.88 24.57
CA ALA A 264 -25.22 28.10 23.19
C ALA A 264 -26.55 27.38 22.83
N ASN A 265 -27.21 26.71 23.75
CA ASN A 265 -28.49 26.02 23.51
C ASN A 265 -29.53 26.96 22.90
N GLN A 266 -30.27 26.51 21.88
CA GLN A 266 -31.32 27.25 21.19
C GLN A 266 -32.66 26.52 21.22
N ALA A 267 -32.69 25.20 21.49
CA ALA A 267 -33.87 24.36 21.49
C ALA A 267 -33.63 23.03 22.21
N VAL A 268 -34.68 22.26 22.40
CA VAL A 268 -34.62 20.84 22.76
C VAL A 268 -35.32 20.04 21.65
N SER A 269 -34.61 19.09 21.04
CA SER A 269 -35.13 18.27 19.96
C SER A 269 -35.77 16.99 20.47
N VAL A 270 -36.92 16.64 19.88
CA VAL A 270 -37.65 15.36 20.08
C VAL A 270 -37.86 14.66 18.74
N HIS A 271 -37.96 13.33 18.72
CA HIS A 271 -38.35 12.63 17.51
C HIS A 271 -39.87 12.70 17.30
N PRO A 272 -40.36 13.12 16.13
CA PRO A 272 -41.80 13.36 15.92
C PRO A 272 -42.67 12.13 16.13
N GLU A 273 -42.13 10.94 15.81
CA GLU A 273 -42.88 9.67 15.83
C GLU A 273 -42.69 8.84 17.10
N PHE A 274 -41.71 9.22 17.96
CA PHE A 274 -41.50 8.52 19.23
C PHE A 274 -42.58 8.84 20.23
N ASP A 275 -42.83 7.93 21.18
CA ASP A 275 -43.70 8.15 22.31
C ASP A 275 -42.93 8.77 23.48
N TYR A 276 -43.50 9.79 24.09
CA TYR A 276 -42.96 10.49 25.25
C TYR A 276 -43.93 10.34 26.41
N GLN A 277 -43.39 10.17 27.60
CA GLN A 277 -44.11 9.99 28.82
C GLN A 277 -44.00 11.21 29.74
N LEU A 278 -45.12 11.58 30.32
CA LEU A 278 -45.18 12.54 31.45
C LEU A 278 -45.25 11.70 32.71
N ILE A 279 -44.20 11.80 33.56
CA ILE A 279 -44.00 10.92 34.71
C ILE A 279 -43.99 11.78 35.98
N ARG A 280 -44.91 11.49 36.91
CA ARG A 280 -44.94 12.14 38.23
C ARG A 280 -43.89 11.50 39.13
N THR A 281 -43.02 12.33 39.71
CA THR A 281 -42.00 11.93 40.67
C THR A 281 -42.02 12.84 41.90
N GLU A 282 -41.22 12.51 42.90
CA GLU A 282 -41.05 13.37 44.09
C GLU A 282 -40.34 14.70 43.79
N LYS A 283 -39.64 14.84 42.69
CA LYS A 283 -38.97 16.07 42.21
C LYS A 283 -39.81 16.89 41.24
N GLY A 284 -41.06 16.51 40.98
CA GLY A 284 -41.93 17.09 39.97
C GLY A 284 -42.22 16.15 38.83
N TYR A 285 -42.74 16.64 37.73
CA TYR A 285 -43.02 15.84 36.56
C TYR A 285 -41.84 15.84 35.62
N LEU A 286 -41.49 14.65 35.12
CA LEU A 286 -40.44 14.47 34.12
C LEU A 286 -41.05 14.12 32.77
N LEU A 287 -40.55 14.78 31.70
CA LEU A 287 -40.83 14.44 30.30
C LEU A 287 -39.65 13.67 29.76
N LEU A 288 -39.87 12.41 29.39
CA LEU A 288 -38.89 11.47 28.96
C LEU A 288 -39.40 10.65 27.75
N GLY A 289 -38.50 10.18 26.92
CA GLY A 289 -38.82 9.18 25.89
C GLY A 289 -39.28 7.86 26.52
N SER A 290 -40.40 7.30 26.03
CA SER A 290 -41.06 6.14 26.66
C SER A 290 -40.12 4.94 26.82
N GLU A 291 -39.28 4.62 25.81
CA GLU A 291 -38.35 3.50 25.82
C GLU A 291 -37.19 3.69 26.83
N LEU A 292 -36.83 4.92 27.13
CA LEU A 292 -35.71 5.27 28.00
C LEU A 292 -36.12 5.63 29.44
N ALA A 293 -37.40 5.87 29.66
CA ALA A 293 -37.94 6.37 30.91
C ALA A 293 -37.57 5.53 32.15
N ALA A 294 -37.72 4.22 32.08
CA ALA A 294 -37.37 3.30 33.17
C ALA A 294 -35.88 3.35 33.54
N ALA A 295 -35.01 3.37 32.54
CA ALA A 295 -33.56 3.49 32.73
C ALA A 295 -33.17 4.83 33.34
N CYS A 296 -33.79 5.92 32.89
CA CYS A 296 -33.61 7.25 33.44
C CYS A 296 -34.04 7.36 34.92
N LEU A 297 -35.22 6.85 35.27
CA LEU A 297 -35.68 6.84 36.66
C LEU A 297 -34.75 6.07 37.58
N THR A 298 -34.26 4.90 37.12
CA THR A 298 -33.28 4.09 37.84
C THR A 298 -31.97 4.88 38.06
N ARG A 299 -31.47 5.56 37.02
CA ARG A 299 -30.27 6.38 37.06
C ARG A 299 -30.40 7.58 38.01
N TYR A 300 -31.61 8.15 38.12
CA TYR A 300 -31.88 9.27 39.03
C TYR A 300 -32.20 8.81 40.45
N ALA A 301 -32.32 7.51 40.70
CA ALA A 301 -32.81 6.97 41.96
C ALA A 301 -34.20 7.51 42.33
N LEU A 302 -35.11 7.66 41.37
CA LEU A 302 -36.45 8.16 41.54
C LEU A 302 -37.49 7.07 41.23
N SER A 303 -38.60 7.09 41.98
CA SER A 303 -39.81 6.39 41.65
C SER A 303 -40.75 7.32 40.86
N GLY A 304 -41.44 6.80 39.88
CA GLY A 304 -42.33 7.62 39.06
C GLY A 304 -43.59 6.88 38.61
N GLU A 305 -44.68 7.62 38.49
CA GLU A 305 -45.97 7.17 37.94
C GLU A 305 -46.18 7.82 36.59
N VAL A 306 -46.39 7.00 35.53
CA VAL A 306 -46.72 7.51 34.19
C VAL A 306 -48.13 8.08 34.20
N ILE A 307 -48.25 9.36 34.01
CA ILE A 307 -49.53 10.06 33.99
C ILE A 307 -50.22 10.00 32.62
N ALA A 308 -49.41 10.23 31.57
CA ALA A 308 -49.86 10.21 30.19
C ALA A 308 -48.73 10.02 29.22
N SER A 309 -49.08 9.68 27.97
CA SER A 309 -48.11 9.58 26.86
C SER A 309 -48.61 10.32 25.62
N CYS A 310 -47.73 10.87 24.82
CA CYS A 310 -48.04 11.49 23.55
C CYS A 310 -46.94 11.28 22.53
N LYS A 311 -47.21 11.55 21.24
CA LYS A 311 -46.20 11.59 20.21
C LYS A 311 -45.36 12.85 20.31
N GLY A 312 -44.04 12.76 19.98
CA GLY A 312 -43.15 13.91 19.96
C GLY A 312 -43.64 15.05 19.10
N SER A 313 -44.36 14.77 17.99
CA SER A 313 -44.99 15.83 17.17
C SER A 313 -46.00 16.70 17.94
N ALA A 314 -46.65 16.18 18.98
CA ALA A 314 -47.57 16.93 19.80
C ALA A 314 -46.85 17.93 20.74
N LEU A 315 -45.56 17.74 20.98
CA LEU A 315 -44.72 18.60 21.86
C LEU A 315 -44.11 19.79 21.10
N GLU A 316 -44.28 19.88 19.81
CA GLU A 316 -43.64 20.87 18.94
C GLU A 316 -43.99 22.30 19.39
N LEU A 317 -42.97 23.16 19.49
CA LEU A 317 -43.05 24.56 19.88
C LEU A 317 -43.60 24.81 21.30
N ILE A 318 -43.54 23.82 22.21
CA ILE A 318 -43.72 24.08 23.64
C ILE A 318 -42.49 24.84 24.15
N ALA A 319 -42.72 25.93 24.91
CA ALA A 319 -41.66 26.74 25.46
C ALA A 319 -41.07 26.13 26.73
N LEU A 320 -39.76 26.12 26.82
CA LEU A 320 -38.98 25.68 27.98
C LEU A 320 -38.15 26.83 28.51
N GLN A 321 -38.03 26.94 29.83
CA GLN A 321 -37.10 27.88 30.48
C GLN A 321 -35.67 27.27 30.46
N HIS A 322 -34.72 28.07 29.99
CA HIS A 322 -33.31 27.63 30.01
C HIS A 322 -32.81 27.50 31.46
N PRO A 323 -32.02 26.46 31.83
CA PRO A 323 -31.68 26.15 33.22
C PRO A 323 -30.94 27.25 34.01
N PHE A 324 -30.19 28.10 33.32
CA PHE A 324 -29.40 29.18 33.96
C PHE A 324 -29.34 30.50 33.16
N ASN A 325 -29.97 30.58 31.99
CA ASN A 325 -30.12 31.82 31.23
C ASN A 325 -31.57 32.30 31.29
N ASP A 326 -31.77 33.61 31.36
CA ASP A 326 -33.12 34.22 31.33
C ASP A 326 -33.65 34.28 29.88
N ARG A 327 -33.95 33.10 29.32
CA ARG A 327 -34.57 32.97 27.99
C ARG A 327 -35.41 31.69 27.86
N LEU A 328 -36.40 31.77 26.99
CA LEU A 328 -37.21 30.65 26.59
C LEU A 328 -36.61 29.99 25.32
N VAL A 329 -36.67 28.68 25.27
CA VAL A 329 -36.26 27.87 24.12
C VAL A 329 -37.38 26.91 23.74
N PRO A 330 -37.66 26.64 22.44
CA PRO A 330 -38.74 25.76 22.03
C PRO A 330 -38.31 24.28 22.05
N ILE A 331 -39.31 23.39 22.21
CA ILE A 331 -39.19 22.01 21.77
C ILE A 331 -39.38 22.00 20.25
N ILE A 332 -38.50 21.29 19.52
CA ILE A 332 -38.53 21.15 18.07
C ILE A 332 -38.48 19.68 17.65
N CYS A 333 -39.00 19.38 16.46
CA CYS A 333 -38.99 18.03 15.90
C CYS A 333 -37.75 17.75 15.02
N GLY A 334 -36.94 16.72 15.37
CA GLY A 334 -35.76 16.32 14.63
C GLY A 334 -35.66 14.79 14.52
N ALA A 335 -35.48 14.29 13.30
CA ALA A 335 -35.34 12.85 13.02
C ALA A 335 -34.00 12.25 13.49
N HIS A 336 -33.05 13.09 13.92
CA HIS A 336 -31.74 12.67 14.44
C HIS A 336 -31.79 12.16 15.90
N VAL A 337 -32.92 12.42 16.60
CA VAL A 337 -33.11 11.92 17.96
C VAL A 337 -33.29 10.41 17.94
N THR A 338 -32.54 9.69 18.77
CA THR A 338 -32.58 8.21 18.86
C THR A 338 -33.11 7.77 20.23
N ALA A 339 -33.52 6.50 20.29
CA ALA A 339 -33.96 5.85 21.55
C ALA A 339 -32.89 4.88 22.11
N GLU A 340 -31.65 4.95 21.62
CA GLU A 340 -30.58 4.02 22.04
C GLU A 340 -29.88 4.46 23.34
N ALA A 341 -29.82 5.76 23.59
CA ALA A 341 -29.15 6.33 24.77
C ALA A 341 -29.75 7.67 25.19
N GLY A 342 -29.43 8.12 26.41
CA GLY A 342 -29.85 9.41 26.96
C GLY A 342 -31.25 9.38 27.54
N THR A 343 -32.10 10.31 27.11
CA THR A 343 -33.45 10.56 27.66
C THR A 343 -34.56 10.58 26.61
N GLY A 344 -34.19 10.48 25.31
CA GLY A 344 -35.11 10.67 24.20
C GLY A 344 -35.35 12.14 23.82
N LEU A 345 -34.76 13.09 24.57
CA LEU A 345 -34.72 14.52 24.25
C LEU A 345 -33.26 14.97 24.12
N VAL A 346 -32.98 15.74 23.09
CA VAL A 346 -31.60 16.20 22.78
C VAL A 346 -31.54 17.74 22.87
N HIS A 347 -30.61 18.24 23.68
CA HIS A 347 -30.29 19.67 23.69
C HIS A 347 -29.69 20.05 22.32
N THR A 348 -30.16 21.16 21.77
CA THR A 348 -29.82 21.59 20.40
C THR A 348 -29.08 22.92 20.43
N ALA A 349 -27.82 22.89 19.97
CA ALA A 349 -26.95 24.05 19.81
C ALA A 349 -26.42 24.14 18.36
N PRO A 350 -27.09 24.83 17.44
CA PRO A 350 -26.77 24.88 16.02
C PRO A 350 -25.35 25.36 15.69
N ALA A 351 -24.67 26.01 16.65
CA ALA A 351 -23.28 26.44 16.51
C ALA A 351 -22.26 25.31 16.78
N HIS A 352 -22.66 24.23 17.42
CA HIS A 352 -21.75 23.17 17.94
C HIS A 352 -22.12 21.74 17.55
N GLY A 353 -23.06 21.54 16.62
CA GLY A 353 -23.44 20.24 16.09
C GLY A 353 -23.99 20.35 14.68
N LEU A 354 -23.62 19.38 13.80
CA LEU A 354 -24.13 19.37 12.42
C LEU A 354 -25.61 19.04 12.36
N ASP A 355 -26.08 18.04 13.11
CA ASP A 355 -27.50 17.68 13.16
C ASP A 355 -28.33 18.81 13.75
N ASP A 356 -27.80 19.48 14.81
CA ASP A 356 -28.39 20.65 15.42
C ASP A 356 -28.50 21.82 14.44
N TYR A 357 -27.46 21.98 13.59
CA TYR A 357 -27.47 23.00 12.53
C TYR A 357 -28.55 22.74 11.51
N PHE A 358 -28.67 21.53 10.99
CA PHE A 358 -29.66 21.18 9.96
C PHE A 358 -31.09 21.30 10.48
N VAL A 359 -31.36 20.78 11.68
CA VAL A 359 -32.69 20.95 12.31
C VAL A 359 -32.96 22.44 12.67
N GLY A 360 -31.91 23.14 13.13
CA GLY A 360 -31.97 24.55 13.45
C GLY A 360 -32.34 25.45 12.26
N GLN A 361 -31.86 25.14 11.07
CA GLN A 361 -32.22 25.83 9.83
C GLN A 361 -33.74 25.74 9.55
N LYS A 362 -34.35 24.56 9.75
CA LYS A 362 -35.80 24.35 9.59
C LYS A 362 -36.61 25.31 10.49
N TYR A 363 -36.11 25.55 11.71
CA TYR A 363 -36.77 26.42 12.72
C TYR A 363 -36.18 27.82 12.78
N LYS A 364 -35.27 28.20 11.87
CA LYS A 364 -34.62 29.52 11.81
C LYS A 364 -33.91 29.91 13.10
N LEU A 365 -33.27 28.92 13.77
CA LEU A 365 -32.46 29.15 14.97
C LEU A 365 -31.11 29.77 14.58
N SER A 366 -30.56 30.62 15.48
CA SER A 366 -29.24 31.21 15.30
C SER A 366 -28.16 30.11 15.41
N ASN A 367 -27.17 30.18 14.54
CA ASN A 367 -25.94 29.39 14.61
C ASN A 367 -24.71 30.23 14.98
N ASP A 368 -24.90 31.36 15.65
CA ASP A 368 -23.80 32.20 16.14
C ASP A 368 -23.05 31.44 17.25
N SER A 369 -21.75 31.29 17.08
CA SER A 369 -20.92 30.64 18.08
C SER A 369 -20.51 31.63 19.18
N PRO A 370 -20.79 31.31 20.44
CA PRO A 370 -20.25 32.11 21.55
C PRO A 370 -18.78 31.75 21.86
N VAL A 371 -18.17 30.82 21.15
CA VAL A 371 -16.79 30.41 21.36
C VAL A 371 -15.90 30.99 20.26
N ALA A 372 -14.84 31.69 20.66
CA ALA A 372 -13.84 32.28 19.76
C ALA A 372 -12.87 31.22 19.20
N ASP A 373 -11.98 31.66 18.31
CA ASP A 373 -11.02 30.77 17.59
C ASP A 373 -10.08 30.03 18.53
N ASP A 374 -9.72 30.66 19.66
CA ASP A 374 -8.83 30.13 20.71
C ASP A 374 -9.54 29.20 21.72
N GLY A 375 -10.83 28.91 21.51
CA GLY A 375 -11.62 28.04 22.38
C GLY A 375 -12.11 28.70 23.64
N LYS A 376 -11.99 30.04 23.78
CA LYS A 376 -12.59 30.76 24.87
C LYS A 376 -13.95 31.31 24.49
N PHE A 377 -14.85 31.35 25.47
CA PHE A 377 -16.12 32.05 25.30
C PHE A 377 -15.88 33.54 25.10
N ILE A 378 -16.63 34.18 24.20
CA ILE A 378 -16.61 35.63 24.04
C ILE A 378 -17.04 36.28 25.37
N ALA A 379 -16.43 37.43 25.71
CA ALA A 379 -16.57 38.06 27.02
C ALA A 379 -18.04 38.36 27.42
N SER A 380 -18.92 38.62 26.46
CA SER A 380 -20.33 38.88 26.65
C SER A 380 -21.18 37.62 26.92
N THR A 381 -20.62 36.41 26.88
CA THR A 381 -21.39 35.20 27.14
C THR A 381 -21.72 35.07 28.62
N PRO A 382 -23.01 35.02 29.00
CA PRO A 382 -23.38 34.88 30.40
C PRO A 382 -22.74 33.66 31.05
N LEU A 383 -22.38 33.76 32.32
CA LEU A 383 -21.79 32.70 33.16
C LEU A 383 -20.37 32.30 32.82
N VAL A 384 -20.01 32.14 31.51
CA VAL A 384 -18.77 31.52 31.07
C VAL A 384 -17.86 32.45 30.25
N GLY A 385 -18.21 33.75 30.11
CA GLY A 385 -17.41 34.70 29.30
C GLY A 385 -15.93 34.71 29.67
N GLY A 386 -15.04 34.58 28.67
CA GLY A 386 -13.59 34.53 28.85
C GLY A 386 -13.03 33.17 29.30
N LEU A 387 -13.87 32.19 29.65
CA LEU A 387 -13.40 30.85 30.04
C LEU A 387 -13.11 29.98 28.82
N PHE A 388 -12.10 29.14 28.95
CA PHE A 388 -11.80 28.10 27.99
C PHE A 388 -12.84 26.96 28.06
N VAL A 389 -13.29 26.42 26.93
CA VAL A 389 -14.42 25.49 26.85
C VAL A 389 -14.33 24.29 27.81
N TRP A 390 -13.16 23.71 28.00
CA TRP A 390 -13.01 22.57 28.91
C TRP A 390 -13.14 22.97 30.40
N LYS A 391 -12.80 24.22 30.75
CA LYS A 391 -12.99 24.77 32.10
C LYS A 391 -14.43 25.21 32.36
N ALA A 392 -15.17 25.56 31.32
CA ALA A 392 -16.57 25.93 31.41
C ALA A 392 -17.45 24.75 31.85
N ASN A 393 -17.07 23.49 31.64
CA ASN A 393 -17.85 22.34 32.08
C ASN A 393 -18.20 22.40 33.57
N ASP A 394 -17.20 22.62 34.43
CA ASP A 394 -17.40 22.63 35.90
C ASP A 394 -18.29 23.80 36.31
N VAL A 395 -18.11 24.97 35.70
CA VAL A 395 -18.90 26.15 35.99
C VAL A 395 -20.36 25.97 35.58
N VAL A 396 -20.61 25.39 34.41
CA VAL A 396 -21.96 25.12 33.92
C VAL A 396 -22.65 24.03 34.77
N ILE A 397 -21.95 22.96 35.11
CA ILE A 397 -22.48 21.89 35.99
C ILE A 397 -22.88 22.49 37.35
N GLU A 398 -22.04 23.33 37.94
CA GLU A 398 -22.33 23.95 39.26
C GLU A 398 -23.52 24.90 39.20
N ALA A 399 -23.63 25.69 38.12
CA ALA A 399 -24.80 26.56 37.93
C ALA A 399 -26.12 25.78 37.81
N ILE A 400 -26.10 24.68 37.06
CA ILE A 400 -27.28 23.78 36.90
C ILE A 400 -27.60 23.09 38.21
N ARG A 401 -26.61 22.70 39.00
CA ARG A 401 -26.80 22.14 40.34
C ARG A 401 -27.41 23.16 41.29
N ALA A 402 -26.88 24.37 41.35
CA ALA A 402 -27.36 25.44 42.19
C ALA A 402 -28.81 25.86 41.85
N SER A 403 -29.20 25.81 40.57
CA SER A 403 -30.57 26.09 40.14
C SER A 403 -31.56 24.91 40.37
N GLY A 404 -31.06 23.75 40.79
CA GLY A 404 -31.88 22.55 41.04
C GLY A 404 -32.28 21.75 39.77
N HIS A 405 -31.70 22.06 38.62
CA HIS A 405 -32.00 21.45 37.33
C HIS A 405 -31.12 20.23 37.01
N LEU A 406 -30.10 19.92 37.83
CA LEU A 406 -29.24 18.74 37.66
C LEU A 406 -29.90 17.50 38.27
N LEU A 407 -30.22 16.50 37.42
CA LEU A 407 -30.82 15.25 37.85
C LEU A 407 -29.75 14.18 38.11
N HIS A 408 -28.73 14.09 37.25
CA HIS A 408 -27.65 13.14 37.40
C HIS A 408 -26.33 13.66 36.81
N LEU A 409 -25.22 13.19 37.39
CA LEU A 409 -23.85 13.47 36.91
C LEU A 409 -22.99 12.23 37.09
N GLU A 410 -22.36 11.78 36.02
CA GLU A 410 -21.36 10.71 36.03
C GLU A 410 -20.19 11.05 35.13
N LYS A 411 -19.11 10.27 35.19
CA LYS A 411 -17.99 10.34 34.24
C LYS A 411 -18.04 9.12 33.35
N ILE A 412 -18.06 9.33 32.05
CA ILE A 412 -18.03 8.24 31.06
C ILE A 412 -16.78 8.31 30.20
N GLN A 413 -16.28 7.15 29.82
CA GLN A 413 -15.23 7.02 28.81
C GLN A 413 -15.88 6.71 27.48
N HIS A 414 -15.56 7.49 26.46
CA HIS A 414 -16.12 7.33 25.14
C HIS A 414 -15.13 7.78 24.07
N SER A 415 -15.32 7.30 22.84
CA SER A 415 -14.58 7.76 21.67
C SER A 415 -14.88 9.22 21.38
N TYR A 416 -13.87 10.06 21.25
CA TYR A 416 -13.99 11.50 21.05
C TYR A 416 -13.07 11.97 19.90
N PRO A 417 -13.51 12.91 19.04
CA PRO A 417 -12.69 13.42 17.95
C PRO A 417 -11.51 14.24 18.46
N HIS A 418 -10.32 13.96 17.92
CA HIS A 418 -9.05 14.62 18.23
C HIS A 418 -8.39 15.13 16.95
N CYS A 419 -7.61 16.18 17.08
CA CYS A 419 -6.77 16.66 15.99
C CYS A 419 -5.67 15.62 15.68
N TRP A 420 -5.57 15.18 14.44
CA TRP A 420 -4.62 14.17 14.00
C TRP A 420 -3.15 14.49 14.34
N ARG A 421 -2.82 15.77 14.50
CA ARG A 421 -1.45 16.24 14.77
C ARG A 421 -1.18 16.61 16.21
N HIS A 422 -2.06 17.41 16.82
CA HIS A 422 -1.91 17.80 18.21
C HIS A 422 -2.29 16.70 19.20
N LYS A 423 -3.08 15.71 18.73
CA LYS A 423 -3.64 14.65 19.58
C LYS A 423 -4.47 15.22 20.75
N THR A 424 -5.06 16.38 20.53
CA THR A 424 -5.92 17.08 21.50
C THR A 424 -7.37 17.04 21.05
N PRO A 425 -8.34 17.02 21.98
CA PRO A 425 -9.75 17.04 21.65
C PRO A 425 -10.13 18.30 20.85
N ILE A 426 -10.94 18.11 19.83
CA ILE A 426 -11.48 19.18 18.99
C ILE A 426 -12.92 19.50 19.38
N ILE A 427 -13.46 20.57 18.81
CA ILE A 427 -14.88 20.94 18.95
C ILE A 427 -15.52 21.12 17.58
N PHE A 428 -16.85 21.08 17.52
CA PHE A 428 -17.58 21.66 16.42
C PHE A 428 -17.80 23.16 16.70
N ARG A 429 -17.50 24.00 15.70
CA ARG A 429 -17.63 25.44 15.81
C ARG A 429 -18.19 26.03 14.52
N SER A 430 -19.29 26.78 14.61
CA SER A 430 -19.86 27.51 13.48
C SER A 430 -19.00 28.73 13.16
N THR A 431 -18.48 28.78 11.94
CA THR A 431 -17.64 29.84 11.41
C THR A 431 -17.80 29.97 9.90
N PRO A 432 -17.66 31.19 9.31
CA PRO A 432 -17.66 31.31 7.86
C PRO A 432 -16.47 30.55 7.24
N GLN A 433 -16.75 29.64 6.33
CA GLN A 433 -15.75 28.82 5.64
C GLN A 433 -16.14 28.63 4.17
N TRP A 434 -15.20 28.11 3.35
CA TRP A 434 -15.43 27.75 1.98
C TRP A 434 -15.62 26.24 1.85
N PHE A 435 -16.65 25.85 1.10
CA PHE A 435 -17.05 24.45 0.95
C PHE A 435 -17.18 24.06 -0.51
N ILE A 436 -16.71 22.86 -0.83
CA ILE A 436 -17.14 22.16 -2.04
C ILE A 436 -18.38 21.34 -1.67
N GLY A 437 -19.53 21.72 -2.29
CA GLY A 437 -20.84 21.12 -2.01
C GLY A 437 -20.96 19.74 -2.60
N MET A 438 -21.45 18.78 -1.82
CA MET A 438 -21.73 17.42 -2.30
C MET A 438 -23.06 17.33 -3.05
N GLU A 439 -24.08 18.04 -2.57
CA GLU A 439 -25.43 18.07 -3.18
C GLU A 439 -25.74 19.37 -3.89
N GLN A 440 -25.14 20.48 -3.44
CA GLN A 440 -25.46 21.82 -3.95
C GLN A 440 -24.61 22.14 -5.17
N ASN A 441 -25.28 22.63 -6.22
CA ASN A 441 -24.62 23.21 -7.37
C ASN A 441 -25.34 24.49 -7.77
N SER A 442 -24.65 25.63 -7.78
CA SER A 442 -25.21 26.94 -8.09
C SER A 442 -25.64 27.12 -9.54
N GLN A 443 -25.26 26.19 -10.43
CA GLN A 443 -25.58 26.21 -11.87
C GLN A 443 -26.60 25.16 -12.28
N GLY A 444 -27.25 24.49 -11.34
CA GLY A 444 -28.26 23.47 -11.60
C GLY A 444 -27.73 22.17 -12.21
N LYS A 445 -26.44 21.89 -12.09
CA LYS A 445 -25.83 20.62 -12.49
C LYS A 445 -26.11 19.52 -11.45
N PRO A 446 -25.92 18.22 -11.80
CA PRO A 446 -26.00 17.14 -10.82
C PRO A 446 -25.10 17.40 -9.60
N GLY A 447 -25.52 16.96 -8.43
CA GLY A 447 -24.70 17.02 -7.23
C GLY A 447 -23.39 16.26 -7.38
N LEU A 448 -22.33 16.73 -6.75
CA LEU A 448 -21.00 16.11 -6.85
C LEU A 448 -21.01 14.66 -6.37
N ARG A 449 -21.83 14.33 -5.37
CA ARG A 449 -22.02 12.95 -4.88
C ARG A 449 -22.53 12.01 -5.97
N GLU A 450 -23.48 12.44 -6.77
CA GLU A 450 -24.03 11.66 -7.88
C GLU A 450 -22.94 11.41 -8.93
N VAL A 451 -22.22 12.46 -9.33
CA VAL A 451 -21.11 12.38 -10.30
C VAL A 451 -20.01 11.46 -9.80
N ALA A 452 -19.63 11.57 -8.52
CA ALA A 452 -18.58 10.75 -7.91
C ALA A 452 -19.00 9.27 -7.82
N ASN A 453 -20.24 8.97 -7.43
CA ASN A 453 -20.73 7.59 -7.38
C ASN A 453 -20.72 6.92 -8.76
N LYS A 454 -21.11 7.66 -9.82
CA LYS A 454 -20.98 7.16 -11.19
C LYS A 454 -19.52 6.89 -11.57
N ALA A 455 -18.62 7.82 -11.26
CA ALA A 455 -17.20 7.67 -11.54
C ALA A 455 -16.58 6.46 -10.81
N VAL A 456 -17.00 6.17 -9.58
CA VAL A 456 -16.58 4.96 -8.83
C VAL A 456 -17.10 3.69 -9.50
N ALA A 457 -18.35 3.70 -10.01
CA ALA A 457 -18.90 2.55 -10.72
C ALA A 457 -18.10 2.20 -11.98
N ASP A 458 -17.54 3.19 -12.65
CA ASP A 458 -16.72 3.04 -13.87
C ASP A 458 -15.24 2.72 -13.58
N THR A 459 -14.82 2.69 -12.30
CA THR A 459 -13.44 2.44 -11.88
C THR A 459 -13.22 0.96 -11.56
N GLU A 460 -12.05 0.41 -11.94
CA GLU A 460 -11.61 -0.94 -11.55
C GLU A 460 -10.90 -0.91 -10.19
N PHE A 461 -11.06 -1.98 -9.38
CA PHE A 461 -10.49 -2.03 -8.03
C PHE A 461 -9.69 -3.31 -7.78
N PHE A 462 -8.47 -3.13 -7.26
CA PHE A 462 -7.58 -4.19 -6.79
C PHE A 462 -7.22 -3.96 -5.31
N PRO A 463 -7.65 -4.80 -4.37
CA PRO A 463 -8.69 -5.83 -4.51
C PRO A 463 -10.11 -5.25 -4.65
N SER A 464 -11.05 -6.06 -5.08
CA SER A 464 -12.43 -5.64 -5.39
C SER A 464 -13.19 -5.01 -4.21
N TRP A 465 -12.86 -5.35 -2.96
CA TRP A 465 -13.49 -4.78 -1.75
C TRP A 465 -13.27 -3.27 -1.62
N GLY A 466 -12.23 -2.71 -2.26
CA GLY A 466 -11.96 -1.27 -2.26
C GLY A 466 -13.13 -0.44 -2.79
N ARG A 467 -13.90 -0.97 -3.75
CA ARG A 467 -15.09 -0.31 -4.30
C ARG A 467 -16.13 -0.02 -3.22
N ALA A 468 -16.59 -1.05 -2.51
CA ALA A 468 -17.62 -0.90 -1.48
C ALA A 468 -17.21 0.08 -0.38
N ARG A 469 -15.91 0.08 -0.04
CA ARG A 469 -15.35 1.01 0.95
C ARG A 469 -15.40 2.46 0.48
N LEU A 470 -15.02 2.74 -0.76
CA LEU A 470 -15.03 4.10 -1.31
C LEU A 470 -16.46 4.60 -1.51
N GLU A 471 -17.37 3.75 -2.01
CA GLU A 471 -18.80 4.05 -2.14
C GLU A 471 -19.44 4.44 -0.81
N ALA A 472 -19.19 3.66 0.25
CA ALA A 472 -19.70 3.95 1.59
C ALA A 472 -19.20 5.30 2.14
N MET A 473 -17.93 5.64 1.89
CA MET A 473 -17.35 6.91 2.31
C MET A 473 -17.95 8.09 1.54
N ILE A 474 -18.18 7.98 0.23
CA ILE A 474 -18.78 9.03 -0.58
C ILE A 474 -20.25 9.23 -0.19
N LYS A 475 -21.00 8.13 0.05
CA LYS A 475 -22.42 8.18 0.41
C LYS A 475 -22.68 9.05 1.62
N ASN A 476 -21.83 8.98 2.63
CA ASN A 476 -22.01 9.66 3.91
C ASN A 476 -21.15 10.93 4.07
N ARG A 477 -20.38 11.31 3.03
CA ARG A 477 -19.46 12.45 3.12
C ARG A 477 -20.23 13.77 3.25
N PRO A 478 -19.93 14.61 4.25
CA PRO A 478 -20.43 15.99 4.29
C PRO A 478 -19.75 16.84 3.21
N ASP A 479 -20.27 18.08 3.01
CA ASP A 479 -19.58 19.06 2.17
C ASP A 479 -18.14 19.26 2.64
N TRP A 480 -17.23 19.36 1.70
CA TRP A 480 -15.80 19.45 2.00
C TRP A 480 -15.41 20.89 2.33
N CYS A 481 -15.10 21.15 3.60
CA CYS A 481 -14.51 22.43 4.05
C CYS A 481 -13.08 22.52 3.51
N VAL A 482 -12.84 23.40 2.54
CA VAL A 482 -11.53 23.54 1.87
C VAL A 482 -10.70 24.71 2.38
N SER A 483 -11.26 25.61 3.18
CA SER A 483 -10.54 26.75 3.75
C SER A 483 -9.83 26.39 5.07
N ARG A 484 -8.62 26.91 5.24
CA ARG A 484 -7.81 26.77 6.45
C ARG A 484 -7.24 28.12 6.87
N GLN A 485 -7.17 28.34 8.18
CA GLN A 485 -6.55 29.52 8.79
C GLN A 485 -5.09 29.22 9.08
N ARG A 486 -4.25 29.14 7.98
CA ARG A 486 -2.85 28.76 8.02
C ARG A 486 -1.96 29.80 7.36
N ASN A 487 -0.67 29.75 7.73
CA ASN A 487 0.35 30.59 7.09
C ASN A 487 1.03 29.90 5.90
N TRP A 488 1.18 28.58 5.95
CA TRP A 488 1.87 27.79 4.93
C TRP A 488 0.89 26.89 4.16
N GLY A 489 0.50 27.31 2.98
CA GLY A 489 -0.43 26.66 2.09
C GLY A 489 -0.76 27.51 0.88
N VAL A 490 -1.33 26.90 -0.16
CA VAL A 490 -1.80 27.65 -1.33
C VAL A 490 -2.94 28.57 -0.92
N PRO A 491 -2.89 29.88 -1.18
CA PRO A 491 -3.95 30.81 -0.80
C PRO A 491 -5.22 30.56 -1.60
N MET A 492 -6.35 30.97 -1.02
CA MET A 492 -7.62 31.13 -1.72
C MET A 492 -7.77 32.60 -2.15
N PRO A 493 -7.30 33.00 -3.35
CA PRO A 493 -7.13 34.41 -3.67
C PRO A 493 -8.42 35.06 -4.15
N PHE A 494 -9.41 35.07 -3.26
CA PHE A 494 -10.68 35.72 -3.46
C PHE A 494 -10.69 37.16 -2.93
N PHE A 495 -11.35 38.04 -3.66
CA PHE A 495 -11.74 39.35 -3.19
C PHE A 495 -13.22 39.33 -2.80
N VAL A 496 -13.49 39.55 -1.50
CA VAL A 496 -14.81 39.42 -0.90
C VAL A 496 -15.32 40.82 -0.52
N HIS A 497 -16.53 41.13 -0.92
CA HIS A 497 -17.17 42.42 -0.59
C HIS A 497 -17.34 42.54 0.92
N LYS A 498 -16.95 43.68 1.48
CA LYS A 498 -16.90 43.91 2.94
C LYS A 498 -18.25 43.79 3.62
N GLU A 499 -19.32 44.21 2.95
CA GLU A 499 -20.69 44.24 3.52
C GLU A 499 -21.51 43.01 3.09
N THR A 500 -21.54 42.68 1.75
CA THR A 500 -22.39 41.63 1.22
C THR A 500 -21.79 40.25 1.30
N LEU A 501 -20.49 40.18 1.60
CA LEU A 501 -19.71 38.93 1.60
C LEU A 501 -19.68 38.18 0.27
N GLN A 502 -20.12 38.80 -0.80
CA GLN A 502 -20.11 38.23 -2.13
C GLN A 502 -18.74 38.39 -2.80
N LEU A 503 -18.42 37.48 -3.68
CA LEU A 503 -17.21 37.54 -4.50
C LEU A 503 -17.28 38.67 -5.51
N HIS A 504 -16.12 39.21 -5.88
CA HIS A 504 -16.01 40.23 -6.91
C HIS A 504 -16.56 39.70 -8.26
N PRO A 505 -17.33 40.46 -9.04
CA PRO A 505 -17.88 40.00 -10.31
C PRO A 505 -16.85 39.47 -11.31
N ARG A 506 -15.63 40.00 -11.31
CA ARG A 506 -14.50 39.54 -12.13
C ARG A 506 -13.67 38.43 -11.48
N THR A 507 -14.22 37.63 -10.58
CA THR A 507 -13.47 36.61 -9.83
C THR A 507 -12.66 35.68 -10.73
N ALA A 508 -13.20 35.20 -11.85
CA ALA A 508 -12.47 34.31 -12.78
C ALA A 508 -11.20 34.97 -13.37
N GLU A 509 -11.33 36.25 -13.81
CA GLU A 509 -10.20 37.03 -14.32
C GLU A 509 -9.16 37.31 -13.23
N LEU A 510 -9.60 37.67 -12.04
CA LEU A 510 -8.73 37.97 -10.90
C LEU A 510 -7.97 36.75 -10.40
N LEU A 511 -8.60 35.58 -10.36
CA LEU A 511 -7.93 34.33 -10.03
C LEU A 511 -6.81 33.99 -11.01
N GLU A 512 -7.06 34.16 -12.31
CA GLU A 512 -6.02 33.90 -13.32
C GLU A 512 -4.89 34.95 -13.21
N ALA A 513 -5.20 36.23 -12.99
CA ALA A 513 -4.18 37.26 -12.78
C ALA A 513 -3.30 36.97 -11.57
N VAL A 514 -3.87 36.46 -10.47
CA VAL A 514 -3.09 36.03 -9.30
C VAL A 514 -2.32 34.76 -9.60
N ALA A 515 -2.90 33.77 -10.28
CA ALA A 515 -2.21 32.54 -10.63
C ALA A 515 -0.95 32.80 -11.49
N GLN A 516 -1.02 33.73 -12.45
CA GLN A 516 0.13 34.15 -13.26
C GLN A 516 1.26 34.76 -12.40
N ARG A 517 0.91 35.56 -11.38
CA ARG A 517 1.89 36.11 -10.43
C ARG A 517 2.51 35.03 -9.55
N VAL A 518 1.69 34.09 -9.08
CA VAL A 518 2.14 32.95 -8.28
C VAL A 518 3.05 32.03 -9.08
N GLU A 519 2.78 31.83 -10.36
CA GLU A 519 3.62 31.05 -11.25
C GLU A 519 5.07 31.60 -11.37
N GLN A 520 5.22 32.92 -11.20
CA GLN A 520 6.52 33.60 -11.26
C GLN A 520 7.21 33.75 -9.91
N HIS A 521 6.43 33.98 -8.83
CA HIS A 521 6.95 34.41 -7.54
C HIS A 521 6.49 33.55 -6.35
N GLY A 522 5.74 32.44 -6.61
CA GLY A 522 5.17 31.60 -5.56
C GLY A 522 4.01 32.28 -4.83
N ILE A 523 3.50 31.62 -3.78
CA ILE A 523 2.33 32.06 -3.00
C ILE A 523 2.54 33.44 -2.36
N GLU A 524 3.77 33.88 -2.13
CA GLU A 524 4.06 35.18 -1.56
C GLU A 524 3.53 36.33 -2.42
N ALA A 525 3.39 36.12 -3.73
CA ALA A 525 2.78 37.06 -4.66
C ALA A 525 1.32 37.42 -4.31
N TRP A 526 0.58 36.54 -3.64
CA TRP A 526 -0.75 36.88 -3.11
C TRP A 526 -0.68 37.61 -1.78
N PHE A 527 0.13 37.11 -0.85
CA PHE A 527 0.18 37.69 0.48
C PHE A 527 0.68 39.13 0.49
N SER A 528 1.66 39.46 -0.33
CA SER A 528 2.24 40.79 -0.49
C SER A 528 1.45 41.74 -1.43
N LEU A 529 0.49 41.20 -2.20
CA LEU A 529 -0.30 41.94 -3.19
C LEU A 529 -1.10 43.10 -2.53
N ASP A 530 -0.98 44.30 -3.06
CA ASP A 530 -1.94 45.37 -2.78
C ASP A 530 -3.20 45.15 -3.65
N ALA A 531 -4.37 45.09 -2.99
CA ALA A 531 -5.63 44.89 -3.70
C ALA A 531 -5.90 45.96 -4.78
N ALA A 532 -5.44 47.18 -4.59
CA ALA A 532 -5.63 48.28 -5.53
C ALA A 532 -4.93 48.01 -6.87
N GLU A 533 -3.86 47.22 -6.92
CA GLU A 533 -3.20 46.87 -8.18
C GLU A 533 -4.09 46.10 -9.16
N LEU A 534 -5.02 45.30 -8.67
CA LEU A 534 -5.93 44.49 -9.48
C LEU A 534 -7.35 45.05 -9.51
N LEU A 535 -7.80 45.69 -8.44
CA LEU A 535 -9.17 46.16 -8.30
C LEU A 535 -9.33 47.65 -8.63
N GLY A 536 -8.25 48.46 -8.63
CA GLY A 536 -8.34 49.90 -8.77
C GLY A 536 -9.23 50.52 -7.69
N ALA A 537 -10.22 51.29 -8.08
CA ALA A 537 -11.16 51.97 -7.15
C ALA A 537 -12.03 50.98 -6.35
N ASP A 538 -12.30 49.79 -6.88
CA ASP A 538 -13.12 48.78 -6.17
C ASP A 538 -12.43 48.24 -4.92
N ALA A 539 -11.12 48.48 -4.72
CA ALA A 539 -10.37 48.02 -3.56
C ALA A 539 -10.94 48.56 -2.22
N GLU A 540 -11.59 49.70 -2.24
CA GLU A 540 -12.25 50.26 -1.04
C GLU A 540 -13.41 49.39 -0.55
N HIS A 541 -14.10 48.68 -1.44
CA HIS A 541 -15.29 47.88 -1.14
C HIS A 541 -14.99 46.41 -0.88
N TYR A 542 -13.81 45.93 -1.26
CA TYR A 542 -13.42 44.51 -1.17
C TYR A 542 -12.25 44.31 -0.22
N ARG A 543 -12.20 43.10 0.37
CA ARG A 543 -11.06 42.66 1.18
C ARG A 543 -10.48 41.38 0.55
N LYS A 544 -9.16 41.20 0.69
CA LYS A 544 -8.50 39.96 0.37
C LYS A 544 -8.94 38.87 1.34
N ASN A 545 -9.24 37.66 0.83
CA ASN A 545 -9.36 36.48 1.66
C ASN A 545 -7.98 36.03 2.12
N THR A 546 -7.83 35.72 3.42
CA THR A 546 -6.54 35.31 4.02
C THR A 546 -6.41 33.80 4.22
N ASP A 547 -7.47 33.04 3.94
CA ASP A 547 -7.46 31.60 4.10
C ASP A 547 -6.55 30.93 3.06
N THR A 548 -5.98 29.79 3.46
CA THR A 548 -5.27 28.86 2.56
C THR A 548 -6.15 27.67 2.26
N LEU A 549 -5.81 26.92 1.22
CA LEU A 549 -6.49 25.67 0.88
C LEU A 549 -6.09 24.54 1.84
N ASP A 550 -7.00 23.59 2.00
CA ASP A 550 -6.74 22.29 2.57
C ASP A 550 -5.63 21.57 1.80
N VAL A 551 -4.64 21.04 2.49
CA VAL A 551 -3.53 20.29 1.86
C VAL A 551 -4.02 19.13 0.99
N TRP A 552 -5.14 18.50 1.32
CA TRP A 552 -5.77 17.47 0.49
C TRP A 552 -6.32 18.02 -0.84
N PHE A 553 -6.51 19.30 -0.96
CA PHE A 553 -6.83 19.96 -2.23
C PHE A 553 -5.60 20.06 -3.12
N ASP A 554 -4.45 20.39 -2.56
CA ASP A 554 -3.18 20.47 -3.30
C ASP A 554 -2.84 19.14 -3.95
N SER A 555 -2.74 18.07 -3.15
CA SER A 555 -2.50 16.71 -3.66
C SER A 555 -3.67 16.18 -4.50
N GLY A 556 -4.91 16.55 -4.14
CA GLY A 556 -6.12 16.14 -4.86
C GLY A 556 -6.20 16.69 -6.29
N THR A 557 -5.55 17.83 -6.60
CA THR A 557 -5.57 18.45 -7.93
C THR A 557 -4.35 18.12 -8.78
N THR A 558 -3.50 17.19 -8.38
CA THR A 558 -2.31 16.76 -9.15
C THR A 558 -2.68 16.15 -10.51
N HIS A 559 -3.90 15.63 -10.67
CA HIS A 559 -4.39 15.22 -11.98
C HIS A 559 -4.46 16.39 -12.98
N ALA A 560 -4.72 17.61 -12.53
CA ALA A 560 -4.75 18.82 -13.36
C ALA A 560 -3.36 19.47 -13.48
N SER A 561 -2.63 19.58 -12.35
CA SER A 561 -1.35 20.28 -12.28
C SER A 561 -0.14 19.44 -12.72
N VAL A 562 -0.27 18.10 -12.75
CA VAL A 562 0.81 17.18 -13.12
C VAL A 562 0.43 16.34 -14.34
N LEU A 563 -0.63 15.49 -14.25
CA LEU A 563 -0.97 14.58 -15.37
C LEU A 563 -1.26 15.29 -16.67
N ARG A 564 -1.94 16.45 -16.64
CA ARG A 564 -2.27 17.24 -17.85
C ARG A 564 -1.16 18.17 -18.30
N ARG A 565 -0.18 18.43 -17.44
CA ARG A 565 0.89 19.42 -17.73
C ARG A 565 2.17 18.82 -18.27
N ARG A 566 2.40 17.51 -18.00
CA ARG A 566 3.61 16.82 -18.44
C ARG A 566 3.32 16.01 -19.70
N GLU A 567 4.13 16.22 -20.76
CA GLU A 567 3.98 15.53 -22.05
C GLU A 567 4.18 14.02 -21.96
N GLU A 568 5.04 13.58 -21.04
CA GLU A 568 5.30 12.16 -20.79
C GLU A 568 4.13 11.44 -20.11
N LEU A 569 3.24 12.17 -19.44
CA LEU A 569 2.07 11.63 -18.73
C LEU A 569 0.78 11.72 -19.57
N SER A 570 -0.30 11.21 -19.05
CA SER A 570 -1.64 11.31 -19.64
C SER A 570 -2.73 11.35 -18.58
N PHE A 571 -3.88 11.93 -18.93
CA PHE A 571 -5.09 11.96 -18.10
C PHE A 571 -6.24 11.19 -18.81
N PRO A 572 -7.01 10.37 -18.09
CA PRO A 572 -6.77 9.90 -16.71
C PRO A 572 -5.54 9.00 -16.59
N ALA A 573 -5.01 8.84 -15.38
CA ALA A 573 -4.01 7.82 -15.12
C ALA A 573 -4.60 6.42 -15.29
N ASP A 574 -3.77 5.43 -15.65
CA ASP A 574 -4.22 4.05 -15.73
C ASP A 574 -4.40 3.45 -14.32
N LEU A 575 -3.54 3.85 -13.37
CA LEU A 575 -3.56 3.31 -12.02
C LEU A 575 -3.16 4.36 -10.97
N TYR A 576 -3.92 4.42 -9.86
CA TYR A 576 -3.49 4.97 -8.58
C TYR A 576 -3.26 3.81 -7.60
N LEU A 577 -2.17 3.86 -6.82
CA LEU A 577 -1.83 2.85 -5.84
C LEU A 577 -1.45 3.50 -4.52
N GLU A 578 -2.20 3.20 -3.43
CA GLU A 578 -1.90 3.69 -2.09
C GLU A 578 -2.39 2.72 -1.00
N GLY A 579 -2.09 3.05 0.26
CA GLY A 579 -2.61 2.36 1.42
C GLY A 579 -4.12 2.51 1.62
N SER A 580 -4.70 1.63 2.41
CA SER A 580 -6.15 1.60 2.67
C SER A 580 -6.70 2.84 3.37
N ASP A 581 -5.85 3.63 4.04
CA ASP A 581 -6.19 4.93 4.62
C ASP A 581 -6.53 5.99 3.55
N GLN A 582 -6.00 5.85 2.35
CA GLN A 582 -6.17 6.81 1.26
C GLN A 582 -7.56 6.80 0.63
N HIS A 583 -8.43 5.87 1.00
CA HIS A 583 -9.86 5.96 0.66
C HIS A 583 -10.53 7.19 1.29
N ARG A 584 -10.03 7.65 2.45
CA ARG A 584 -10.42 8.91 3.09
C ARG A 584 -9.54 10.10 2.70
N GLY A 585 -8.37 9.84 2.13
CA GLY A 585 -7.39 10.84 1.74
C GLY A 585 -7.36 11.08 0.24
N TRP A 586 -6.24 10.77 -0.37
CA TRP A 586 -5.92 11.14 -1.76
C TRP A 586 -6.82 10.51 -2.82
N PHE A 587 -7.26 9.25 -2.66
CA PHE A 587 -8.19 8.63 -3.60
C PHE A 587 -9.50 9.41 -3.69
N GLN A 588 -9.99 9.90 -2.55
CA GLN A 588 -11.25 10.62 -2.48
C GLN A 588 -11.08 12.09 -2.89
N SER A 589 -10.03 12.79 -2.43
CA SER A 589 -9.80 14.19 -2.80
C SER A 589 -9.55 14.34 -4.31
N SER A 590 -8.73 13.47 -4.91
CA SER A 590 -8.51 13.42 -6.35
C SER A 590 -9.80 13.11 -7.12
N LEU A 591 -10.62 12.17 -6.64
CA LEU A 591 -11.90 11.85 -7.27
C LEU A 591 -12.83 13.07 -7.28
N LEU A 592 -13.01 13.70 -6.13
CA LEU A 592 -13.97 14.80 -5.98
C LEU A 592 -13.56 16.02 -6.81
N THR A 593 -12.28 16.38 -6.82
CA THR A 593 -11.78 17.50 -7.62
C THR A 593 -11.89 17.21 -9.11
N ALA A 594 -11.55 16.00 -9.57
CA ALA A 594 -11.70 15.61 -10.97
C ALA A 594 -13.17 15.51 -11.39
N CYS A 595 -14.04 14.97 -10.56
CA CYS A 595 -15.47 14.95 -10.82
C CYS A 595 -16.07 16.36 -10.90
N ALA A 596 -15.66 17.26 -9.99
CA ALA A 596 -16.13 18.65 -10.00
C ALA A 596 -15.65 19.43 -11.26
N MET A 597 -14.44 19.14 -11.73
CA MET A 597 -13.84 19.83 -12.90
C MET A 597 -14.22 19.19 -14.23
N GLU A 598 -14.26 17.85 -14.31
CA GLU A 598 -14.28 17.08 -15.57
C GLU A 598 -15.46 16.09 -15.65
N GLY A 599 -16.22 15.90 -14.57
CA GLY A 599 -17.33 14.94 -14.52
C GLY A 599 -16.92 13.45 -14.53
N ARG A 600 -15.64 13.13 -14.23
CA ARG A 600 -15.08 11.76 -14.28
C ARG A 600 -13.94 11.57 -13.28
N ALA A 601 -13.63 10.29 -12.98
CA ALA A 601 -12.47 9.96 -12.16
C ALA A 601 -11.13 10.33 -12.83
N PRO A 602 -10.08 10.68 -12.07
CA PRO A 602 -8.75 10.96 -12.58
C PRO A 602 -7.93 9.70 -12.86
N TYR A 603 -8.48 8.53 -12.57
CA TYR A 603 -7.86 7.22 -12.72
C TYR A 603 -8.84 6.22 -13.33
N LYS A 604 -8.31 5.17 -13.99
CA LYS A 604 -9.10 4.06 -14.52
C LYS A 604 -9.22 2.93 -13.49
N ALA A 605 -8.18 2.76 -12.66
CA ALA A 605 -8.13 1.73 -11.64
C ALA A 605 -7.50 2.25 -10.34
N LEU A 606 -7.92 1.64 -9.22
CA LEU A 606 -7.35 1.83 -7.89
C LEU A 606 -6.79 0.51 -7.36
N LEU A 607 -5.53 0.53 -6.91
CA LEU A 607 -4.93 -0.57 -6.18
C LEU A 607 -4.69 -0.14 -4.74
N THR A 608 -5.13 -0.97 -3.79
CA THR A 608 -5.05 -0.68 -2.36
C THR A 608 -4.22 -1.73 -1.64
N HIS A 609 -3.22 -1.30 -0.87
CA HIS A 609 -2.49 -2.18 0.03
C HIS A 609 -2.88 -1.96 1.49
N GLY A 610 -2.70 -3.00 2.31
CA GLY A 610 -2.93 -2.93 3.76
C GLY A 610 -1.80 -2.20 4.50
N PHE A 611 -1.98 -2.09 5.82
CA PHE A 611 -0.97 -1.56 6.72
C PHE A 611 0.13 -2.57 7.01
N VAL A 612 1.32 -2.07 7.35
CA VAL A 612 2.38 -2.92 7.89
C VAL A 612 2.29 -2.94 9.40
N VAL A 613 2.25 -4.15 9.96
CA VAL A 613 2.16 -4.44 11.39
C VAL A 613 3.39 -5.21 11.87
N ASP A 614 3.64 -5.18 13.17
CA ASP A 614 4.73 -5.96 13.78
C ASP A 614 4.43 -7.46 13.79
N GLY A 615 5.36 -8.28 14.28
CA GLY A 615 5.25 -9.74 14.33
C GLY A 615 4.08 -10.27 15.18
N HIS A 616 3.41 -9.39 15.93
CA HIS A 616 2.25 -9.69 16.77
C HIS A 616 0.94 -9.13 16.22
N GLY A 617 0.97 -8.53 15.02
CA GLY A 617 -0.21 -7.92 14.40
C GLY A 617 -0.55 -6.52 14.94
N HIS A 618 0.36 -5.86 15.63
CA HIS A 618 0.10 -4.53 16.16
C HIS A 618 0.62 -3.43 15.21
N LYS A 619 -0.15 -2.34 15.11
CA LYS A 619 0.29 -1.13 14.40
C LYS A 619 1.60 -0.61 15.02
N MET A 620 2.57 -0.29 14.17
CA MET A 620 3.85 0.25 14.59
C MET A 620 3.73 1.70 15.06
N SER A 621 4.38 2.03 16.17
CA SER A 621 4.51 3.40 16.65
C SER A 621 5.82 3.60 17.41
N LYS A 622 6.36 4.84 17.35
CA LYS A 622 7.58 5.18 18.11
C LYS A 622 7.37 5.03 19.63
N SER A 623 6.17 5.31 20.10
CA SER A 623 5.81 5.18 21.53
C SER A 623 5.80 3.73 22.03
N LYS A 624 5.48 2.77 21.17
CA LYS A 624 5.52 1.32 21.50
C LYS A 624 6.91 0.70 21.29
N GLY A 625 7.83 1.39 20.63
CA GLY A 625 9.18 0.89 20.35
C GLY A 625 9.23 -0.28 19.36
N ASN A 626 8.14 -0.55 18.61
CA ASN A 626 8.01 -1.65 17.67
C ASN A 626 8.20 -1.25 16.19
N VAL A 627 8.78 -0.07 15.94
CA VAL A 627 9.00 0.44 14.59
C VAL A 627 10.16 -0.30 13.92
N VAL A 628 9.91 -0.85 12.73
CA VAL A 628 10.92 -1.39 11.84
C VAL A 628 11.26 -0.34 10.78
N ALA A 629 12.48 0.20 10.86
CA ALA A 629 12.95 1.20 9.90
C ALA A 629 13.44 0.50 8.61
N PRO A 630 12.99 0.91 7.43
CA PRO A 630 13.45 0.31 6.16
C PRO A 630 14.95 0.52 5.94
N GLN A 631 15.51 1.62 6.43
CA GLN A 631 16.96 1.91 6.40
C GLN A 631 17.77 0.77 7.02
N LYS A 632 17.37 0.31 8.21
CA LYS A 632 18.04 -0.81 8.88
C LYS A 632 18.06 -2.08 8.02
N ILE A 633 16.97 -2.35 7.31
CA ILE A 633 16.84 -3.56 6.47
C ILE A 633 17.77 -3.43 5.25
N PHE A 634 17.65 -2.35 4.47
CA PHE A 634 18.45 -2.26 3.24
C PHE A 634 19.94 -2.02 3.50
N ASP A 635 20.33 -1.45 4.65
CA ASP A 635 21.73 -1.26 5.02
C ASP A 635 22.39 -2.53 5.59
N THR A 636 21.60 -3.50 6.07
CA THR A 636 22.12 -4.75 6.63
C THR A 636 21.90 -5.97 5.71
N LEU A 637 20.75 -6.08 5.08
CA LEU A 637 20.36 -7.21 4.27
C LEU A 637 20.33 -6.91 2.76
N GLY A 638 20.15 -5.64 2.40
CA GLY A 638 19.99 -5.18 1.02
C GLY A 638 18.53 -4.88 0.68
N ALA A 639 18.34 -4.01 -0.33
CA ALA A 639 17.02 -3.61 -0.80
C ALA A 639 16.28 -4.78 -1.49
N ASP A 640 16.97 -5.68 -2.21
CA ASP A 640 16.33 -6.84 -2.83
C ASP A 640 15.65 -7.76 -1.82
N ILE A 641 16.14 -7.84 -0.57
CA ILE A 641 15.47 -8.60 0.50
C ILE A 641 14.17 -7.93 0.92
N LEU A 642 14.17 -6.60 1.08
CA LEU A 642 12.96 -5.86 1.41
C LEU A 642 11.93 -5.91 0.27
N ARG A 643 12.38 -5.84 -0.99
CA ARG A 643 11.55 -5.99 -2.18
C ARG A 643 10.95 -7.38 -2.27
N LEU A 644 11.75 -8.42 -2.03
CA LEU A 644 11.28 -9.82 -2.02
C LEU A 644 10.27 -10.07 -0.89
N TRP A 645 10.49 -9.51 0.31
CA TRP A 645 9.52 -9.58 1.40
C TRP A 645 8.18 -8.92 0.98
N THR A 646 8.24 -7.70 0.43
CA THR A 646 7.04 -6.99 -0.04
C THR A 646 6.28 -7.81 -1.08
N ALA A 647 6.98 -8.41 -2.04
CA ALA A 647 6.38 -9.21 -3.09
C ALA A 647 5.84 -10.56 -2.58
N SER A 648 6.48 -11.17 -1.58
CA SER A 648 6.08 -12.48 -1.06
C SER A 648 4.89 -12.45 -0.10
N THR A 649 4.46 -11.25 0.30
CA THR A 649 3.31 -11.04 1.20
C THR A 649 2.08 -10.66 0.38
N ASP A 650 0.92 -11.20 0.74
CA ASP A 650 -0.34 -10.70 0.19
C ASP A 650 -0.63 -9.31 0.74
N TYR A 651 -0.42 -8.29 -0.09
CA TYR A 651 -0.57 -6.89 0.28
C TYR A 651 -2.04 -6.44 0.40
N SER A 652 -3.01 -7.27 -0.03
CA SER A 652 -4.44 -6.92 0.04
C SER A 652 -4.98 -6.83 1.46
N GLY A 653 -4.28 -7.40 2.43
CA GLY A 653 -4.54 -7.32 3.86
C GLY A 653 -3.38 -6.69 4.64
N GLU A 654 -3.38 -6.85 5.97
CA GLU A 654 -2.26 -6.41 6.81
C GLU A 654 -1.00 -7.22 6.52
N MET A 655 0.12 -6.52 6.39
CA MET A 655 1.42 -7.10 6.09
C MET A 655 2.28 -7.19 7.35
N THR A 656 2.59 -8.42 7.78
CA THR A 656 3.41 -8.63 8.97
C THR A 656 4.90 -8.62 8.64
N ILE A 657 5.71 -7.93 9.45
CA ILE A 657 7.17 -7.93 9.35
C ILE A 657 7.81 -8.20 10.71
N SER A 658 8.85 -9.05 10.72
CA SER A 658 9.69 -9.35 11.89
C SER A 658 11.05 -9.86 11.45
N ASP A 659 12.03 -9.88 12.36
CA ASP A 659 13.36 -10.43 12.08
C ASP A 659 13.30 -11.92 11.68
N GLU A 660 12.35 -12.69 12.22
CA GLU A 660 12.15 -14.10 11.86
C GLU A 660 11.62 -14.23 10.43
N ILE A 661 10.66 -13.41 10.04
CA ILE A 661 10.14 -13.39 8.67
C ILE A 661 11.25 -13.01 7.69
N LEU A 662 12.02 -11.98 8.01
CA LEU A 662 13.14 -11.54 7.16
C LEU A 662 14.22 -12.63 7.01
N LYS A 663 14.51 -13.41 8.04
CA LYS A 663 15.42 -14.58 7.93
C LYS A 663 14.91 -15.61 6.92
N ARG A 664 13.62 -15.90 6.91
CA ARG A 664 13.01 -16.81 5.92
C ARG A 664 13.11 -16.25 4.50
N VAL A 665 12.91 -14.96 4.34
CA VAL A 665 13.07 -14.28 3.03
C VAL A 665 14.52 -14.37 2.55
N VAL A 666 15.50 -14.17 3.44
CA VAL A 666 16.93 -14.32 3.12
C VAL A 666 17.24 -15.75 2.66
N GLU A 667 16.66 -16.78 3.27
CA GLU A 667 16.85 -18.17 2.85
C GLU A 667 16.22 -18.41 1.46
N SER A 668 15.05 -17.88 1.19
CA SER A 668 14.41 -17.93 -0.13
C SER A 668 15.25 -17.23 -1.19
N TYR A 669 15.75 -16.05 -0.90
CA TYR A 669 16.68 -15.32 -1.77
C TYR A 669 17.94 -16.13 -2.07
N ARG A 670 18.53 -16.75 -1.06
CA ARG A 670 19.75 -17.56 -1.20
C ARG A 670 19.52 -18.75 -2.16
N ARG A 671 18.38 -19.42 -2.09
CA ARG A 671 18.03 -20.52 -3.01
C ARG A 671 17.95 -20.05 -4.44
N ILE A 672 17.23 -18.95 -4.70
CA ILE A 672 17.13 -18.34 -6.03
C ILE A 672 18.52 -17.96 -6.55
N ARG A 673 19.32 -17.29 -5.72
CA ARG A 673 20.68 -16.87 -6.09
C ARG A 673 21.59 -18.05 -6.43
N ASN A 674 21.52 -19.15 -5.68
CA ASN A 674 22.27 -20.38 -5.95
C ASN A 674 21.86 -21.00 -7.29
N THR A 675 20.58 -21.00 -7.62
CA THR A 675 20.07 -21.45 -8.93
C THR A 675 20.64 -20.60 -10.05
N LEU A 676 20.59 -19.25 -9.93
CA LEU A 676 21.17 -18.34 -10.93
C LEU A 676 22.67 -18.57 -11.11
N ARG A 677 23.41 -18.76 -10.02
CA ARG A 677 24.83 -19.07 -10.10
C ARG A 677 25.11 -20.37 -10.85
N PHE A 678 24.34 -21.43 -10.58
CA PHE A 678 24.48 -22.69 -11.29
C PHE A 678 24.23 -22.53 -12.80
N LEU A 679 23.14 -21.82 -13.15
CA LEU A 679 22.81 -21.54 -14.56
C LEU A 679 23.95 -20.79 -15.26
N LEU A 680 24.37 -19.64 -14.68
CA LEU A 680 25.41 -18.79 -15.26
C LEU A 680 26.76 -19.54 -15.41
N ALA A 681 27.14 -20.30 -14.40
CA ALA A 681 28.41 -21.03 -14.41
C ALA A 681 28.46 -22.15 -15.48
N ASN A 682 27.31 -22.77 -15.79
CA ASN A 682 27.25 -23.84 -16.75
C ASN A 682 27.03 -23.35 -18.21
N ILE A 683 26.74 -22.07 -18.40
CA ILE A 683 26.63 -21.44 -19.72
C ILE A 683 27.80 -20.46 -20.01
N ALA A 684 28.83 -20.42 -19.16
CA ALA A 684 29.92 -19.44 -19.26
C ALA A 684 30.70 -19.60 -20.60
N ASP A 685 30.82 -20.80 -21.13
CA ASP A 685 31.46 -21.11 -22.41
C ASP A 685 30.45 -21.25 -23.57
N PHE A 686 29.21 -20.84 -23.37
CA PHE A 686 28.15 -20.94 -24.36
C PHE A 686 27.95 -19.63 -25.11
N ASP A 687 28.17 -19.62 -26.41
CA ASP A 687 27.82 -18.51 -27.29
C ASP A 687 26.60 -18.90 -28.14
N VAL A 688 25.47 -18.22 -27.93
CA VAL A 688 24.23 -18.52 -28.66
C VAL A 688 24.37 -18.41 -30.18
N LYS A 689 25.26 -17.55 -30.68
CA LYS A 689 25.50 -17.40 -32.14
C LYS A 689 26.23 -18.58 -32.75
N GLN A 690 27.06 -19.27 -31.97
CA GLN A 690 27.88 -20.39 -32.44
C GLN A 690 27.32 -21.76 -32.04
N HIS A 691 26.65 -21.81 -30.86
CA HIS A 691 26.28 -23.06 -30.21
C HIS A 691 24.79 -23.34 -30.17
N ALA A 692 23.94 -22.41 -30.72
CA ALA A 692 22.50 -22.64 -30.79
C ALA A 692 22.17 -23.88 -31.63
N LEU A 693 21.36 -24.76 -31.07
CA LEU A 693 20.78 -25.91 -31.72
C LEU A 693 19.28 -25.72 -31.93
N PRO A 694 18.72 -26.16 -33.06
CA PRO A 694 17.28 -26.24 -33.22
C PRO A 694 16.67 -27.11 -32.10
N VAL A 695 15.51 -26.71 -31.54
CA VAL A 695 14.88 -27.43 -30.41
C VAL A 695 14.67 -28.90 -30.69
N GLY A 696 14.32 -29.27 -31.91
CA GLY A 696 14.17 -30.68 -32.33
C GLY A 696 15.45 -31.53 -32.25
N GLN A 697 16.62 -30.91 -32.11
CA GLN A 697 17.91 -31.58 -31.89
C GLN A 697 18.31 -31.69 -30.42
N TRP A 698 17.54 -31.07 -29.52
CA TRP A 698 17.80 -31.18 -28.09
C TRP A 698 17.40 -32.55 -27.56
N LEU A 699 18.03 -32.95 -26.46
CA LEU A 699 17.62 -34.14 -25.75
C LEU A 699 16.21 -33.94 -25.17
N GLU A 700 15.50 -35.01 -24.97
CA GLU A 700 14.10 -34.93 -24.57
C GLU A 700 13.89 -34.22 -23.23
N ILE A 701 14.76 -34.51 -22.25
CA ILE A 701 14.71 -33.82 -20.95
C ILE A 701 14.92 -32.31 -21.08
N ASP A 702 15.73 -31.84 -22.00
CA ASP A 702 15.99 -30.41 -22.22
C ASP A 702 14.76 -29.71 -22.86
N ARG A 703 14.06 -30.45 -23.76
CA ARG A 703 12.77 -29.97 -24.30
C ARG A 703 11.68 -29.95 -23.21
N TYR A 704 11.73 -30.93 -22.30
CA TYR A 704 10.83 -30.92 -21.15
C TYR A 704 11.12 -29.71 -20.20
N ALA A 705 12.38 -29.38 -19.94
CA ALA A 705 12.75 -28.19 -19.17
C ALA A 705 12.29 -26.90 -19.85
N LEU A 706 12.34 -26.83 -21.20
CA LEU A 706 11.78 -25.74 -21.97
C LEU A 706 10.25 -25.63 -21.77
N LEU A 707 9.53 -26.75 -21.74
CA LEU A 707 8.11 -26.77 -21.42
C LEU A 707 7.82 -26.26 -20.03
N LEU A 708 8.59 -26.68 -19.04
CA LEU A 708 8.43 -26.23 -17.65
C LEU A 708 8.61 -24.71 -17.52
N VAL A 709 9.64 -24.12 -18.12
CA VAL A 709 9.85 -22.67 -18.07
C VAL A 709 8.81 -21.90 -18.89
N SER A 710 8.30 -22.48 -19.98
CA SER A 710 7.22 -21.88 -20.78
C SER A 710 5.91 -21.80 -19.98
N ASN A 711 5.57 -22.87 -19.27
CA ASN A 711 4.41 -22.90 -18.37
C ASN A 711 4.58 -21.91 -17.21
N LEU A 712 5.76 -21.86 -16.60
CA LEU A 712 6.08 -20.88 -15.56
C LEU A 712 5.88 -19.45 -16.07
N GLN A 713 6.47 -19.13 -17.21
CA GLN A 713 6.39 -17.78 -17.78
C GLN A 713 4.94 -17.37 -18.05
N THR A 714 4.15 -18.25 -18.66
CA THR A 714 2.73 -17.99 -18.92
C THR A 714 1.96 -17.70 -17.63
N ALA A 715 2.16 -18.51 -16.59
CA ALA A 715 1.50 -18.33 -15.30
C ALA A 715 1.95 -17.05 -14.58
N VAL A 716 3.26 -16.77 -14.57
CA VAL A 716 3.82 -15.56 -13.92
C VAL A 716 3.38 -14.28 -14.62
N LEU A 717 3.33 -14.26 -15.96
CA LEU A 717 2.84 -13.08 -16.69
C LEU A 717 1.35 -12.82 -16.43
N ALA A 718 0.54 -13.86 -16.28
CA ALA A 718 -0.85 -13.72 -15.86
C ALA A 718 -0.97 -13.13 -14.45
N ASP A 719 -0.12 -13.55 -13.51
CA ASP A 719 -0.10 -13.00 -12.14
C ASP A 719 0.35 -11.53 -12.13
N TYR A 720 1.39 -11.16 -12.89
CA TYR A 720 1.79 -9.75 -13.05
C TYR A 720 0.66 -8.88 -13.59
N SER A 721 -0.12 -9.40 -14.54
CA SER A 721 -1.25 -8.65 -15.13
C SER A 721 -2.35 -8.35 -14.11
N ARG A 722 -2.50 -9.21 -13.08
CA ARG A 722 -3.46 -9.07 -11.98
C ARG A 722 -2.86 -8.45 -10.72
N TYR A 723 -1.58 -8.07 -10.76
CA TYR A 723 -0.83 -7.54 -9.61
C TYR A 723 -0.70 -8.53 -8.42
N GLU A 724 -0.70 -9.84 -8.69
CA GLU A 724 -0.60 -10.91 -7.69
C GLU A 724 0.87 -11.30 -7.42
N PHE A 725 1.67 -10.39 -6.85
CA PHE A 725 3.12 -10.57 -6.70
C PHE A 725 3.50 -11.75 -5.81
N HIS A 726 2.73 -12.06 -4.76
CA HIS A 726 2.99 -13.20 -3.89
C HIS A 726 2.89 -14.53 -4.65
N SER A 727 1.97 -14.64 -5.59
CA SER A 727 1.84 -15.78 -6.49
C SER A 727 3.05 -15.91 -7.43
N VAL A 728 3.55 -14.78 -7.96
CA VAL A 728 4.79 -14.74 -8.74
C VAL A 728 5.96 -15.31 -7.95
N VAL A 729 6.16 -14.80 -6.70
CA VAL A 729 7.27 -15.27 -5.85
C VAL A 729 7.16 -16.76 -5.55
N GLN A 730 5.97 -17.27 -5.20
CA GLN A 730 5.73 -18.69 -4.92
C GLN A 730 6.11 -19.56 -6.13
N LYS A 731 5.68 -19.17 -7.34
CA LYS A 731 5.98 -19.91 -8.57
C LYS A 731 7.48 -19.88 -8.90
N LEU A 732 8.13 -18.74 -8.76
CA LEU A 732 9.58 -18.62 -8.98
C LEU A 732 10.38 -19.45 -7.98
N GLN A 733 9.98 -19.48 -6.71
CA GLN A 733 10.63 -20.28 -5.67
C GLN A 733 10.45 -21.79 -5.92
N ALA A 734 9.23 -22.22 -6.23
CA ALA A 734 8.93 -23.61 -6.56
C ALA A 734 9.72 -24.08 -7.79
N PHE A 735 9.73 -23.29 -8.85
CA PHE A 735 10.50 -23.60 -10.05
C PHE A 735 12.00 -23.73 -9.77
N CYS A 736 12.60 -22.79 -9.03
CA CYS A 736 14.02 -22.84 -8.68
C CYS A 736 14.37 -24.03 -7.79
N SER A 737 13.51 -24.37 -6.81
CA SER A 737 13.83 -25.42 -5.83
C SER A 737 13.40 -26.82 -6.28
N GLU A 738 12.25 -26.96 -6.90
CA GLU A 738 11.67 -28.27 -7.26
C GLU A 738 12.00 -28.64 -8.70
N ASP A 739 11.57 -27.86 -9.67
CA ASP A 739 11.74 -28.18 -11.10
C ASP A 739 13.20 -28.13 -11.53
N LEU A 740 13.93 -27.10 -11.09
CA LEU A 740 15.35 -26.96 -11.38
C LEU A 740 16.22 -27.72 -10.38
N GLY A 741 16.24 -27.29 -9.11
CA GLY A 741 17.18 -27.80 -8.10
C GLY A 741 16.99 -29.27 -7.76
N GLY A 742 15.75 -29.69 -7.52
CA GLY A 742 15.39 -31.07 -7.14
C GLY A 742 15.32 -32.06 -8.31
N PHE A 743 15.25 -31.57 -9.53
CA PHE A 743 15.06 -32.40 -10.72
C PHE A 743 16.09 -32.12 -11.81
N TYR A 744 15.86 -31.08 -12.62
CA TYR A 744 16.58 -30.88 -13.87
C TYR A 744 18.08 -30.63 -13.68
N LEU A 745 18.48 -29.69 -12.87
CA LEU A 745 19.88 -29.34 -12.64
C LEU A 745 20.64 -30.45 -11.94
N ASP A 746 19.97 -31.23 -11.07
CA ASP A 746 20.59 -32.36 -10.39
C ASP A 746 20.98 -33.49 -11.38
N ILE A 747 20.07 -33.79 -12.30
CA ILE A 747 20.30 -34.77 -13.38
C ILE A 747 21.40 -34.31 -14.34
N LEU A 748 21.45 -32.99 -14.65
CA LEU A 748 22.39 -32.47 -15.63
C LEU A 748 23.85 -32.48 -15.18
N LYS A 749 24.16 -32.55 -13.88
CA LYS A 749 25.55 -32.44 -13.38
C LYS A 749 26.50 -33.43 -14.07
N ASP A 750 26.12 -34.68 -14.20
CA ASP A 750 26.96 -35.69 -14.89
C ASP A 750 27.20 -35.26 -16.33
N ARG A 751 26.15 -34.95 -17.07
CA ARG A 751 26.26 -34.59 -18.50
C ARG A 751 27.07 -33.31 -18.71
N LEU A 752 26.78 -32.25 -17.95
CA LEU A 752 27.49 -30.98 -18.09
C LEU A 752 28.99 -31.09 -17.78
N TYR A 753 29.36 -31.93 -16.80
CA TYR A 753 30.73 -31.98 -16.30
C TYR A 753 31.59 -33.06 -16.98
N THR A 754 30.99 -34.19 -17.38
CA THR A 754 31.77 -35.35 -17.83
C THR A 754 31.74 -35.57 -19.33
N THR A 755 30.82 -34.98 -20.09
CA THR A 755 30.80 -35.13 -21.55
C THR A 755 31.88 -34.30 -22.24
N ALA A 756 32.18 -34.61 -23.51
CA ALA A 756 33.11 -33.78 -24.27
C ALA A 756 32.62 -32.32 -24.39
N PRO A 757 33.48 -31.32 -24.32
CA PRO A 757 33.09 -29.90 -24.26
C PRO A 757 32.10 -29.47 -25.36
N ASN A 758 32.29 -29.95 -26.57
CA ASN A 758 31.47 -29.63 -27.75
C ASN A 758 30.47 -30.70 -28.12
N SER A 759 30.18 -31.66 -27.23
CA SER A 759 29.23 -32.74 -27.49
C SER A 759 27.81 -32.20 -27.67
N GLN A 760 27.04 -32.83 -28.54
CA GLN A 760 25.63 -32.49 -28.73
C GLN A 760 24.85 -32.55 -27.41
N GLY A 761 25.11 -33.56 -26.57
CA GLY A 761 24.44 -33.67 -25.27
C GLY A 761 24.72 -32.49 -24.32
N ARG A 762 25.98 -32.00 -24.29
CA ARG A 762 26.29 -30.81 -23.48
C ARG A 762 25.71 -29.54 -24.07
N ARG A 763 25.82 -29.34 -25.38
CA ARG A 763 25.26 -28.18 -26.07
C ARG A 763 23.74 -28.14 -25.99
N SER A 764 23.06 -29.30 -26.04
CA SER A 764 21.61 -29.39 -25.78
C SER A 764 21.23 -28.86 -24.43
N ALA A 765 21.91 -29.33 -23.36
CA ALA A 765 21.68 -28.80 -22.01
C ALA A 765 21.94 -27.30 -21.91
N GLN A 766 23.03 -26.79 -22.46
CA GLN A 766 23.38 -25.37 -22.41
C GLN A 766 22.37 -24.49 -23.16
N ASN A 767 21.81 -24.98 -24.29
CA ASN A 767 20.70 -24.26 -24.95
C ASN A 767 19.51 -24.10 -24.02
N ALA A 768 19.05 -25.15 -23.36
CA ALA A 768 17.93 -25.08 -22.42
C ALA A 768 18.27 -24.18 -21.26
N LEU A 769 19.45 -24.28 -20.63
CA LEU A 769 19.90 -23.43 -19.53
C LEU A 769 19.95 -21.94 -19.91
N TYR A 770 20.42 -21.64 -21.14
CA TYR A 770 20.46 -20.28 -21.65
C TYR A 770 19.05 -19.68 -21.73
N HIS A 771 18.11 -20.38 -22.36
CA HIS A 771 16.73 -19.90 -22.48
C HIS A 771 16.02 -19.78 -21.12
N ILE A 772 16.26 -20.72 -20.20
CA ILE A 772 15.78 -20.64 -18.81
C ILE A 772 16.36 -19.40 -18.13
N THR A 773 17.66 -19.13 -18.25
CA THR A 773 18.33 -17.97 -17.65
C THR A 773 17.74 -16.67 -18.18
N GLN A 774 17.53 -16.55 -19.49
CA GLN A 774 16.97 -15.38 -20.13
C GLN A 774 15.52 -15.08 -19.67
N SER A 775 14.68 -16.13 -19.56
CA SER A 775 13.31 -16.01 -19.07
C SER A 775 13.29 -15.66 -17.58
N LEU A 776 13.99 -16.44 -16.76
CA LEU A 776 13.98 -16.31 -15.30
C LEU A 776 14.51 -14.94 -14.84
N THR A 777 15.57 -14.42 -15.49
CA THR A 777 16.12 -13.09 -15.19
C THR A 777 15.07 -11.99 -15.37
N ARG A 778 14.31 -12.02 -16.46
CA ARG A 778 13.26 -11.03 -16.72
C ARG A 778 12.07 -11.22 -15.79
N LEU A 779 11.65 -12.47 -15.55
CA LEU A 779 10.50 -12.74 -14.66
C LEU A 779 10.75 -12.27 -13.24
N MET A 780 11.98 -12.31 -12.74
CA MET A 780 12.30 -11.84 -11.40
C MET A 780 12.68 -10.35 -11.31
N ALA A 781 12.98 -9.69 -12.45
CA ALA A 781 13.52 -8.33 -12.48
C ALA A 781 12.64 -7.28 -11.79
N PRO A 782 11.30 -7.27 -11.93
CA PRO A 782 10.47 -6.31 -11.21
C PRO A 782 10.58 -6.44 -9.69
N ILE A 783 10.86 -7.63 -9.17
CA ILE A 783 10.92 -7.93 -7.73
C ILE A 783 12.34 -7.76 -7.20
N MET A 784 13.28 -8.55 -7.70
CA MET A 784 14.70 -8.55 -7.30
C MET A 784 15.54 -7.80 -8.34
N SER A 785 15.32 -6.51 -8.45
CA SER A 785 15.87 -5.68 -9.54
C SER A 785 17.39 -5.65 -9.56
N PHE A 786 18.02 -5.55 -8.39
CA PHE A 786 19.49 -5.52 -8.31
C PHE A 786 20.10 -6.85 -8.72
N THR A 787 19.56 -7.97 -8.24
CA THR A 787 20.03 -9.29 -8.61
C THR A 787 19.81 -9.59 -10.09
N ALA A 788 18.67 -9.20 -10.66
CA ALA A 788 18.39 -9.35 -12.08
C ALA A 788 19.35 -8.53 -12.97
N GLU A 789 19.62 -7.28 -12.57
CA GLU A 789 20.60 -6.43 -13.27
C GLU A 789 22.04 -6.97 -13.16
N GLU A 790 22.40 -7.61 -12.04
CA GLU A 790 23.67 -8.30 -11.89
C GLU A 790 23.81 -9.48 -12.87
N VAL A 791 22.76 -10.31 -13.00
CA VAL A 791 22.70 -11.38 -13.99
C VAL A 791 22.75 -10.82 -15.42
N TRP A 792 21.99 -9.74 -15.66
CA TRP A 792 21.92 -9.08 -16.97
C TRP A 792 23.28 -8.52 -17.40
N SER A 793 24.07 -8.01 -16.47
CA SER A 793 25.43 -7.51 -16.78
C SER A 793 26.37 -8.59 -17.33
N LEU A 794 26.05 -9.87 -17.13
CA LEU A 794 26.82 -11.03 -17.62
C LEU A 794 26.21 -11.63 -18.89
N GLN A 795 24.96 -11.36 -19.21
CA GLN A 795 24.21 -12.04 -20.27
C GLN A 795 23.61 -11.09 -21.31
N GLY A 796 23.39 -9.85 -20.94
CA GLY A 796 22.80 -8.82 -21.81
C GLY A 796 23.85 -8.02 -22.58
N PRO A 797 23.39 -7.10 -23.45
CA PRO A 797 24.29 -6.14 -24.10
C PRO A 797 25.03 -5.27 -23.09
N GLU A 798 26.27 -4.94 -23.42
CA GLU A 798 27.11 -4.11 -22.57
C GLU A 798 26.44 -2.76 -22.25
N GLN A 799 26.51 -2.35 -21.00
CA GLN A 799 25.92 -1.11 -20.48
C GLN A 799 24.41 -0.94 -20.69
N SER A 800 23.69 -2.05 -20.96
CA SER A 800 22.23 -2.04 -21.04
C SER A 800 21.59 -2.44 -19.71
N SER A 801 20.27 -2.23 -19.61
CA SER A 801 19.42 -2.68 -18.50
C SER A 801 18.46 -3.76 -18.97
N VAL A 802 18.13 -4.68 -18.08
CA VAL A 802 17.07 -5.68 -18.33
C VAL A 802 15.75 -5.00 -18.68
N PHE A 803 15.48 -3.82 -18.17
CA PHE A 803 14.27 -3.04 -18.42
C PHE A 803 14.24 -2.30 -19.77
N GLU A 804 15.31 -2.32 -20.54
CA GLU A 804 15.31 -1.91 -21.96
C GLU A 804 14.75 -3.01 -22.87
N SER A 805 14.67 -4.26 -22.36
CA SER A 805 14.13 -5.43 -23.07
C SER A 805 12.62 -5.62 -22.86
N LEU A 806 12.05 -6.57 -23.57
CA LEU A 806 10.69 -7.11 -23.33
C LEU A 806 10.77 -8.45 -22.60
N TRP A 807 9.60 -9.00 -22.22
CA TRP A 807 9.52 -10.38 -21.77
C TRP A 807 10.16 -11.31 -22.81
N TYR A 808 10.84 -12.35 -22.34
CA TYR A 808 11.60 -13.21 -23.22
C TYR A 808 10.69 -14.06 -24.12
N GLU A 809 11.00 -14.13 -25.39
CA GLU A 809 10.34 -15.02 -26.33
C GLU A 809 11.03 -16.39 -26.32
N LEU A 810 10.40 -17.36 -25.67
CA LEU A 810 10.90 -18.71 -25.61
C LEU A 810 10.72 -19.42 -26.97
N PRO A 811 11.71 -20.26 -27.43
CA PRO A 811 11.54 -21.02 -28.63
C PRO A 811 10.39 -22.01 -28.50
N GLN A 812 9.76 -22.33 -29.63
CA GLN A 812 8.63 -23.25 -29.70
C GLN A 812 9.09 -24.70 -29.62
N LEU A 813 8.32 -25.53 -28.91
CA LEU A 813 8.50 -26.97 -28.91
C LEU A 813 8.12 -27.58 -30.27
N PRO A 814 8.78 -28.67 -30.71
CA PRO A 814 8.35 -29.41 -31.89
C PRO A 814 6.89 -29.88 -31.79
N ALA A 815 6.13 -29.76 -32.87
CA ALA A 815 4.75 -30.22 -32.93
C ALA A 815 4.56 -31.70 -32.63
N ALA A 816 5.64 -32.48 -32.77
CA ALA A 816 5.66 -33.95 -32.49
C ALA A 816 5.69 -34.26 -30.97
N ASP A 817 6.03 -33.30 -30.10
CA ASP A 817 6.17 -33.51 -28.65
C ASP A 817 4.84 -33.52 -27.88
N THR A 818 3.79 -34.06 -28.47
CA THR A 818 2.43 -34.07 -27.90
C THR A 818 2.29 -34.85 -26.58
N LYS A 819 3.15 -35.83 -26.32
CA LYS A 819 3.14 -36.64 -25.10
C LYS A 819 4.24 -36.27 -24.11
N LEU A 820 5.08 -35.26 -24.42
CA LEU A 820 6.25 -34.89 -23.61
C LEU A 820 5.88 -34.63 -22.14
N ALA A 821 4.85 -33.81 -21.91
CA ALA A 821 4.39 -33.48 -20.56
C ALA A 821 3.90 -34.71 -19.77
N GLN A 822 3.13 -35.57 -20.42
CA GLN A 822 2.56 -36.77 -19.80
C GLN A 822 3.65 -37.80 -19.48
N ASP A 823 4.53 -38.08 -20.44
CA ASP A 823 5.60 -39.06 -20.27
C ASP A 823 6.55 -38.63 -19.15
N TRP A 824 7.00 -37.36 -19.13
CA TRP A 824 7.88 -36.87 -18.07
C TRP A 824 7.20 -36.72 -16.72
N SER A 825 5.89 -36.48 -16.67
CA SER A 825 5.13 -36.54 -15.42
C SER A 825 5.21 -37.96 -14.81
N THR A 826 5.02 -38.99 -15.63
CA THR A 826 5.18 -40.39 -15.22
C THR A 826 6.62 -40.71 -14.78
N ILE A 827 7.62 -40.28 -15.54
CA ILE A 827 9.04 -40.46 -15.18
C ILE A 827 9.38 -39.79 -13.85
N CYS A 828 8.93 -38.56 -13.64
CA CYS A 828 9.14 -37.81 -12.37
C CYS A 828 8.47 -38.49 -11.17
N ALA A 829 7.25 -39.05 -11.36
CA ALA A 829 6.55 -39.79 -10.30
C ALA A 829 7.35 -41.06 -9.90
N TRP A 830 7.86 -41.79 -10.87
CA TRP A 830 8.72 -42.96 -10.62
C TRP A 830 10.05 -42.55 -10.00
N ARG A 831 10.68 -41.46 -10.46
CA ARG A 831 11.92 -40.94 -9.88
C ARG A 831 11.72 -40.59 -8.37
N ALA A 832 10.61 -39.99 -7.99
CA ALA A 832 10.30 -39.73 -6.60
C ALA A 832 10.23 -41.01 -5.75
N ARG A 833 9.60 -42.09 -6.28
CA ARG A 833 9.54 -43.41 -5.64
C ARG A 833 10.94 -44.05 -5.53
N VAL A 834 11.75 -43.98 -6.58
CA VAL A 834 13.13 -44.46 -6.58
C VAL A 834 13.99 -43.72 -5.57
N ASN A 835 13.92 -42.41 -5.54
CA ASN A 835 14.66 -41.57 -4.58
C ASN A 835 14.35 -41.95 -3.13
N LYS A 836 13.06 -42.20 -2.81
CA LYS A 836 12.67 -42.67 -1.48
C LYS A 836 13.31 -44.00 -1.13
N ARG A 837 13.31 -44.98 -2.10
CA ARG A 837 13.94 -46.28 -1.87
C ARG A 837 15.46 -46.20 -1.71
N LEU A 838 16.11 -45.29 -2.44
CA LEU A 838 17.55 -45.02 -2.31
C LEU A 838 17.87 -44.38 -0.94
N GLU A 839 17.00 -43.51 -0.43
CA GLU A 839 17.13 -42.92 0.92
C GLU A 839 16.97 -43.98 2.02
N ASP A 840 15.96 -44.86 1.89
CA ASP A 840 15.75 -45.99 2.80
C ASP A 840 17.00 -46.92 2.83
N ALA A 841 17.54 -47.26 1.65
CA ALA A 841 18.74 -48.09 1.51
C ALA A 841 19.99 -47.41 2.10
N ARG A 842 20.11 -46.06 1.98
CA ARG A 842 21.19 -45.28 2.60
C ARG A 842 21.06 -45.27 4.11
N ALA A 843 19.87 -45.03 4.63
CA ALA A 843 19.59 -45.03 6.06
C ALA A 843 19.86 -46.41 6.70
N ALA A 844 19.59 -47.49 5.94
CA ALA A 844 19.91 -48.87 6.36
C ALA A 844 21.41 -49.27 6.19
N GLY A 845 22.26 -48.36 5.68
CA GLY A 845 23.68 -48.60 5.48
C GLY A 845 23.99 -49.53 4.29
N GLN A 846 23.00 -49.82 3.43
CA GLN A 846 23.18 -50.72 2.24
C GLN A 846 24.00 -50.02 1.15
N ILE A 847 23.86 -48.71 0.97
CA ILE A 847 24.57 -47.93 -0.02
C ILE A 847 25.18 -46.68 0.62
N GLY A 848 26.38 -46.28 0.17
CA GLY A 848 27.01 -45.02 0.60
C GLY A 848 26.56 -43.79 -0.17
N SER A 849 26.18 -43.98 -1.43
CA SER A 849 25.67 -42.94 -2.34
C SER A 849 24.71 -43.51 -3.35
N ALA A 850 23.87 -42.69 -3.98
CA ALA A 850 22.98 -43.15 -5.06
C ALA A 850 23.73 -43.74 -6.25
N LEU A 851 24.91 -43.20 -6.59
CA LEU A 851 25.75 -43.74 -7.67
C LEU A 851 26.36 -45.12 -7.35
N ALA A 852 26.38 -45.54 -6.09
CA ALA A 852 26.79 -46.92 -5.74
C ALA A 852 25.65 -47.95 -5.89
N ALA A 853 24.45 -47.48 -6.28
CA ALA A 853 23.27 -48.32 -6.41
C ALA A 853 23.01 -48.77 -7.85
N GLU A 854 22.46 -49.95 -7.97
CA GLU A 854 21.75 -50.47 -9.14
C GLU A 854 20.29 -50.64 -8.77
N VAL A 855 19.40 -50.20 -9.64
CA VAL A 855 17.96 -50.19 -9.41
C VAL A 855 17.25 -51.00 -10.49
N ASP A 856 16.32 -51.88 -10.08
CA ASP A 856 15.37 -52.55 -10.95
C ASP A 856 13.95 -52.06 -10.62
N ILE A 857 13.27 -51.51 -11.63
CA ILE A 857 11.93 -50.91 -11.53
C ILE A 857 10.96 -51.90 -12.18
N TYR A 858 10.02 -52.41 -11.42
CA TYR A 858 8.92 -53.25 -11.89
C TYR A 858 7.72 -52.36 -12.14
N ALA A 859 7.39 -52.04 -13.40
CA ALA A 859 6.30 -51.18 -13.79
C ALA A 859 5.26 -51.93 -14.65
N ALA A 860 4.00 -51.57 -14.57
CA ALA A 860 2.92 -52.17 -15.33
C ALA A 860 2.37 -51.23 -16.41
N GLY A 861 1.71 -51.78 -17.43
CA GLY A 861 0.98 -51.02 -18.44
C GLY A 861 1.79 -49.93 -19.14
N ALA A 862 1.21 -48.74 -19.27
CA ALA A 862 1.84 -47.60 -19.96
C ALA A 862 3.09 -47.07 -19.24
N ASP A 863 3.18 -47.19 -17.92
CA ASP A 863 4.35 -46.76 -17.14
C ASP A 863 5.60 -47.55 -17.55
N TYR A 864 5.45 -48.87 -17.77
CA TYR A 864 6.54 -49.72 -18.30
C TYR A 864 7.03 -49.20 -19.64
N ASP A 865 6.11 -48.92 -20.58
CA ASP A 865 6.49 -48.49 -21.92
C ASP A 865 7.20 -47.13 -21.91
N VAL A 866 6.75 -46.20 -21.07
CA VAL A 866 7.37 -44.88 -20.87
C VAL A 866 8.77 -44.97 -20.28
N LEU A 867 8.97 -45.81 -19.25
CA LEU A 867 10.28 -45.95 -18.60
C LEU A 867 11.26 -46.77 -19.46
N ALA A 868 10.79 -47.88 -20.06
CA ALA A 868 11.63 -48.80 -20.83
C ALA A 868 12.22 -48.16 -22.09
N ARG A 869 11.52 -47.19 -22.71
CA ARG A 869 12.02 -46.48 -23.90
C ARG A 869 13.28 -45.67 -23.64
N LEU A 870 13.52 -45.25 -22.38
CA LEU A 870 14.71 -44.50 -22.03
C LEU A 870 16.00 -45.34 -22.10
N GLY A 871 15.90 -46.69 -22.02
CA GLY A 871 17.05 -47.56 -22.07
C GLY A 871 18.11 -47.24 -21.01
N ASP A 872 19.40 -47.16 -21.38
CA ASP A 872 20.49 -46.83 -20.46
C ASP A 872 20.43 -45.37 -19.96
N ASP A 873 19.72 -44.44 -20.64
CA ASP A 873 19.55 -43.05 -20.20
C ASP A 873 18.77 -42.95 -18.89
N LEU A 874 17.94 -43.95 -18.57
CA LEU A 874 17.16 -43.98 -17.32
C LEU A 874 18.03 -43.88 -16.07
N ARG A 875 19.23 -44.48 -16.07
CA ARG A 875 20.18 -44.39 -14.93
C ARG A 875 20.64 -42.96 -14.64
N PHE A 876 20.70 -42.13 -15.66
CA PHE A 876 21.05 -40.71 -15.44
C PHE A 876 19.89 -39.93 -14.82
N VAL A 877 18.66 -40.24 -15.22
CA VAL A 877 17.45 -39.68 -14.61
C VAL A 877 17.32 -40.08 -13.14
N MET A 878 17.64 -41.35 -12.82
CA MET A 878 17.61 -41.91 -11.46
C MET A 878 18.88 -41.60 -10.65
N ILE A 879 19.94 -41.08 -11.29
CA ILE A 879 21.26 -40.77 -10.71
C ILE A 879 21.86 -42.02 -10.04
N THR A 880 21.85 -43.16 -10.75
CA THR A 880 22.34 -44.45 -10.29
C THR A 880 23.34 -45.04 -11.30
N SER A 881 24.08 -46.06 -10.94
CA SER A 881 25.03 -46.73 -11.86
C SER A 881 24.32 -47.59 -12.90
N ARG A 882 23.16 -48.15 -12.55
CA ARG A 882 22.26 -48.87 -13.44
C ARG A 882 20.81 -48.65 -13.05
N ALA A 883 19.93 -48.50 -14.02
CA ALA A 883 18.48 -48.51 -13.81
C ALA A 883 17.85 -49.39 -14.86
N GLY A 884 17.33 -50.55 -14.45
CA GLY A 884 16.62 -51.50 -15.29
C GLY A 884 15.11 -51.35 -15.13
N VAL A 885 14.35 -51.69 -16.17
CA VAL A 885 12.88 -51.73 -16.14
C VAL A 885 12.40 -53.13 -16.48
N GLN A 886 11.57 -53.69 -15.62
CA GLN A 886 10.94 -55.00 -15.77
C GLN A 886 9.44 -54.84 -15.88
N ARG A 887 8.77 -55.65 -16.70
CA ARG A 887 7.34 -55.62 -16.84
C ARG A 887 6.66 -56.32 -15.66
N ALA A 888 5.87 -55.60 -14.88
CA ALA A 888 4.95 -56.19 -13.90
C ALA A 888 3.65 -56.59 -14.59
N SER A 889 3.05 -57.71 -14.18
CA SER A 889 1.80 -58.19 -14.77
C SER A 889 0.58 -57.36 -14.32
N THR A 890 0.65 -56.79 -13.12
CA THR A 890 -0.42 -55.98 -12.49
C THR A 890 0.18 -54.77 -11.77
N GLU A 891 -0.67 -53.79 -11.49
CA GLU A 891 -0.26 -52.65 -10.66
C GLU A 891 0.15 -53.05 -9.23
N ALA A 892 -0.45 -54.13 -8.70
CA ALA A 892 -0.09 -54.65 -7.36
C ALA A 892 1.32 -55.21 -7.26
N GLU A 893 1.88 -55.61 -8.40
CA GLU A 893 3.24 -56.16 -8.50
C GLU A 893 4.33 -55.07 -8.69
N GLN A 894 3.90 -53.80 -8.84
CA GLN A 894 4.84 -52.69 -9.01
C GLN A 894 5.71 -52.55 -7.77
N ARG A 895 7.01 -52.54 -7.95
CA ARG A 895 8.02 -52.40 -6.90
C ARG A 895 9.32 -51.85 -7.42
N ILE A 896 10.18 -51.48 -6.52
CA ILE A 896 11.54 -50.98 -6.79
C ILE A 896 12.50 -51.79 -5.92
N GLU A 897 13.47 -52.42 -6.54
CA GLU A 897 14.53 -53.15 -5.90
C GLU A 897 15.83 -52.34 -6.02
N VAL A 898 16.56 -52.18 -4.90
CA VAL A 898 17.84 -51.46 -4.84
C VAL A 898 18.92 -52.44 -4.37
N ALA A 899 19.99 -52.53 -5.11
CA ALA A 899 21.16 -53.33 -4.77
C ALA A 899 22.44 -52.47 -4.81
N THR A 900 23.42 -52.79 -3.99
CA THR A 900 24.77 -52.19 -4.08
C THR A 900 25.46 -52.76 -5.33
N SER A 901 26.03 -51.89 -6.18
CA SER A 901 26.79 -52.34 -7.34
C SER A 901 28.04 -53.08 -6.91
N ALA A 902 28.26 -54.25 -7.54
CA ALA A 902 29.44 -55.06 -7.36
C ALA A 902 30.63 -54.61 -8.23
N HIS A 903 30.43 -53.65 -9.11
CA HIS A 903 31.42 -53.19 -10.07
C HIS A 903 32.40 -52.15 -9.48
N ALA A 904 33.53 -51.93 -10.16
CA ALA A 904 34.48 -50.88 -9.79
C ALA A 904 33.92 -49.49 -10.05
N LYS A 905 34.37 -48.51 -9.27
CA LYS A 905 34.00 -47.10 -9.41
C LYS A 905 34.88 -46.41 -10.42
N CYS A 906 34.33 -45.74 -11.41
CA CYS A 906 35.06 -44.86 -12.35
C CYS A 906 35.60 -43.62 -11.63
N GLU A 907 36.91 -43.36 -11.71
CA GLU A 907 37.55 -42.21 -11.05
C GLU A 907 37.07 -40.84 -11.58
N ARG A 908 36.51 -40.76 -12.82
CA ARG A 908 36.11 -39.51 -13.47
C ARG A 908 34.61 -39.19 -13.26
N CYS A 909 33.70 -40.15 -13.55
CA CYS A 909 32.25 -39.89 -13.45
C CYS A 909 31.60 -40.49 -12.20
N TRP A 910 32.37 -41.27 -11.40
CA TRP A 910 31.97 -41.92 -10.17
C TRP A 910 30.86 -42.98 -10.25
N HIS A 911 30.40 -43.32 -11.45
CA HIS A 911 29.54 -44.47 -11.66
C HIS A 911 30.30 -45.81 -11.48
N TYR A 912 29.63 -46.83 -11.02
CA TYR A 912 30.15 -48.20 -10.88
C TYR A 912 29.78 -48.98 -12.17
N ARG A 913 30.81 -49.44 -12.92
CA ARG A 913 30.56 -50.04 -14.26
C ARG A 913 31.43 -51.26 -14.48
N ALA A 914 30.82 -52.25 -15.16
CA ALA A 914 31.49 -53.51 -15.52
C ALA A 914 32.59 -53.37 -16.61
N ASP A 915 32.63 -52.25 -17.31
CA ASP A 915 33.55 -51.93 -18.39
C ASP A 915 34.83 -51.19 -17.96
N ILE A 916 34.96 -50.90 -16.65
CA ILE A 916 36.20 -50.32 -16.09
C ILE A 916 37.37 -51.34 -16.22
N GLY A 917 38.55 -50.85 -16.61
CA GLY A 917 39.74 -51.70 -16.87
C GLY A 917 39.88 -52.23 -18.28
N ARG A 918 38.91 -52.02 -19.16
CA ARG A 918 38.97 -52.44 -20.54
C ARG A 918 39.97 -51.64 -21.41
N ASN A 919 40.21 -50.38 -21.06
CA ASN A 919 41.19 -49.54 -21.77
C ASN A 919 42.48 -49.48 -20.95
N ALA A 920 43.59 -49.99 -21.57
CA ALA A 920 44.87 -50.09 -20.88
C ALA A 920 45.50 -48.73 -20.55
N GLN A 921 45.19 -47.68 -21.32
CA GLN A 921 45.70 -46.31 -21.09
C GLN A 921 44.91 -45.60 -19.98
N HIS A 922 43.66 -46.00 -19.77
CA HIS A 922 42.73 -45.42 -18.81
C HIS A 922 42.06 -46.51 -17.96
N ALA A 923 42.87 -47.33 -17.30
CA ALA A 923 42.43 -48.53 -16.60
C ALA A 923 41.40 -48.28 -15.44
N THR A 924 41.29 -47.06 -14.94
CA THR A 924 40.37 -46.70 -13.87
C THR A 924 39.09 -46.01 -14.38
N LEU A 925 38.95 -45.88 -15.71
CA LEU A 925 37.79 -45.22 -16.30
C LEU A 925 36.83 -46.21 -16.93
N CYS A 926 35.56 -45.91 -16.95
CA CYS A 926 34.56 -46.59 -17.74
C CYS A 926 34.68 -46.22 -19.24
N ALA A 927 34.19 -47.06 -20.14
CA ALA A 927 34.27 -46.86 -21.59
C ALA A 927 33.67 -45.52 -22.04
N ARG A 928 32.57 -45.05 -21.40
CA ARG A 928 31.95 -43.73 -21.64
C ARG A 928 32.95 -42.59 -21.37
N CYS A 929 33.64 -42.62 -20.23
CA CYS A 929 34.59 -41.56 -19.87
C CYS A 929 35.82 -41.55 -20.79
N VAL A 930 36.29 -42.71 -21.25
CA VAL A 930 37.34 -42.80 -22.26
C VAL A 930 36.87 -42.16 -23.56
N SER A 931 35.68 -42.51 -24.06
CA SER A 931 35.08 -41.95 -25.27
C SER A 931 34.94 -40.41 -25.19
N ASN A 932 34.51 -39.90 -24.03
CA ASN A 932 34.40 -38.44 -23.82
C ASN A 932 35.77 -37.71 -23.76
N LEU A 933 36.84 -38.37 -23.29
CA LEU A 933 38.21 -37.84 -23.35
C LEU A 933 38.73 -37.81 -24.80
N ASP A 934 38.41 -38.80 -25.59
CA ASP A 934 38.78 -38.89 -27.01
C ASP A 934 37.94 -37.97 -27.91
N GLY A 935 37.01 -37.21 -27.35
CA GLY A 935 36.15 -36.24 -28.07
C GLY A 935 35.01 -36.91 -28.84
N VAL A 936 34.75 -38.21 -28.63
CA VAL A 936 33.66 -38.95 -29.26
C VAL A 936 32.37 -38.72 -28.46
N ASN A 937 31.30 -38.34 -29.18
CA ASN A 937 29.99 -38.11 -28.52
C ASN A 937 29.42 -39.42 -27.97
N GLU A 938 28.99 -39.40 -26.73
CA GLU A 938 28.15 -40.45 -26.16
C GLU A 938 26.74 -40.44 -26.76
N GLY A 939 26.15 -41.59 -26.95
CA GLY A 939 24.87 -41.76 -27.66
C GLY A 939 23.62 -41.52 -26.78
N ARG A 940 23.55 -40.44 -25.98
CA ARG A 940 22.33 -40.09 -25.23
C ARG A 940 21.25 -39.58 -26.16
N ARG A 941 19.98 -39.90 -25.83
CA ARG A 941 18.79 -39.48 -26.59
C ARG A 941 17.78 -38.75 -25.72
N TYR A 942 17.67 -39.13 -24.46
CA TYR A 942 16.59 -38.71 -23.60
C TYR A 942 17.09 -37.83 -22.45
N ALA A 943 18.24 -38.15 -21.82
CA ALA A 943 18.71 -37.44 -20.62
C ALA A 943 20.25 -37.30 -20.53
#